data_0b57720870b1de5aeedcd4e874d65ffd
#
_entry.id   0b57720870b1de5aeedcd4e874d65ffd
#
_cell.length_a   1.000
_cell.length_b   1.000
_cell.length_c   1.000
_cell.angle_alpha   90.00
_cell.angle_beta   90.00
_cell.angle_gamma   90.00
#
_symmetry.space_group_name_H-M   'P 1'
#
loop_
_entity.id
_entity.type
_entity.pdbx_description
1 polymer ?
#
loop_
_entity_poly.entity_id
_entity_poly.type
_entity_poly.pdbx_seq_one_letter_code
_entity_poly.pdbx_strand_id
1 'polypeptide(L)'
;MSVIALFTAATKLAGVLVTITVAANAFSFSVYRKKNLKRFRSPINDSADVLAHFNINPSGEKGFFFGLATAPAHVEDRLNDAWLQFAENTESHEIQQPQTADAIMGSATGDGGSQQAPLPQREATKTNKRKKSLKIAIEAQIRGFEKYIEVEEPTPTEQCHHNVAAWHNVPHPEERQRFWSDPDTELKLAKNTGVQVFRMGVDWSRIMPEEPLGGLKETVNFAALERYKWIINRVRSYGMNVMLTLFHHSLPPWAGEYGGWKLEKTVDYFMEFTRLVVDSVADIVDYWVTFNEPHVFCMLTYCAGAWPGGNPDMLEVATSALPTGVFNQTMNWIAIAHTKAYDYIHEKSKPGSAIVGVAHHVSFMRPYGLFDVAAVSVANSMTLFPFLDCISDKMDYIGINYYGQEVICGAGLKLVETDEYSESGRGVYPDGLFRVLLQFDERYKHLNLPLIITENGVSDGTDLIRQPYLLEHLLATYAAMMMGVRVLGYLFWTISDNWEWADGYGPKFGLVAVDRANDLARIPRPSYNLFSKVVESGKITREDREQVWGELQTAAKEGKRRPFYRSVNKYGLMYAGGLDEPIWRPYIKRDWRFGHYEMEGLQDPLSRLARYLLHLLSFKQKAETQRESDQLTLEPLIANI
;
A
#
# COMPACT_ATOMS: atom_id res chain seq x y z
N MET A 1 -42.64 -13.36 32.97
CA MET A 1 -42.80 -12.95 31.53
C MET A 1 -42.71 -14.20 30.67
N SER A 2 -43.66 -14.41 29.75
CA SER A 2 -43.60 -15.59 28.87
C SER A 2 -42.39 -15.50 27.92
N VAL A 3 -41.80 -16.63 27.56
CA VAL A 3 -40.67 -16.73 26.60
C VAL A 3 -40.99 -15.98 25.28
N ILE A 4 -42.27 -16.00 24.90
CA ILE A 4 -42.77 -15.28 23.69
C ILE A 4 -42.64 -13.74 23.87
N ALA A 5 -42.92 -13.20 25.04
CA ALA A 5 -42.80 -11.76 25.30
C ALA A 5 -41.33 -11.31 25.29
N LEU A 6 -40.42 -12.15 25.80
CA LEU A 6 -38.98 -11.91 25.79
C LEU A 6 -38.43 -11.95 24.34
N PHE A 7 -38.86 -12.93 23.55
CA PHE A 7 -38.46 -13.05 22.13
C PHE A 7 -38.98 -11.89 21.28
N THR A 8 -40.24 -11.47 21.54
CA THR A 8 -40.83 -10.32 20.85
C THR A 8 -40.13 -8.99 21.23
N ALA A 9 -39.73 -8.83 22.47
CA ALA A 9 -38.97 -7.69 22.93
C ALA A 9 -37.54 -7.66 22.29
N ALA A 10 -36.86 -8.81 22.26
CA ALA A 10 -35.54 -8.93 21.64
C ALA A 10 -35.56 -8.66 20.13
N THR A 11 -36.57 -9.15 19.39
CA THR A 11 -36.72 -8.88 17.96
C THR A 11 -37.05 -7.41 17.67
N LYS A 12 -37.86 -6.76 18.50
CA LYS A 12 -38.12 -5.32 18.41
C LYS A 12 -36.87 -4.51 18.69
N LEU A 13 -36.11 -4.84 19.73
CA LEU A 13 -34.85 -4.18 20.07
C LEU A 13 -33.84 -4.33 18.94
N ALA A 14 -33.67 -5.52 18.38
CA ALA A 14 -32.81 -5.77 17.24
C ALA A 14 -33.23 -4.94 16.02
N GLY A 15 -34.53 -4.87 15.72
CA GLY A 15 -35.07 -4.04 14.64
C GLY A 15 -34.80 -2.55 14.84
N VAL A 16 -34.94 -2.03 16.06
CA VAL A 16 -34.62 -0.65 16.42
C VAL A 16 -33.12 -0.38 16.25
N LEU A 17 -32.26 -1.26 16.75
CA LEU A 17 -30.81 -1.13 16.61
C LEU A 17 -30.35 -1.13 15.15
N VAL A 18 -30.89 -2.02 14.33
CA VAL A 18 -30.62 -2.06 12.88
C VAL A 18 -31.06 -0.76 12.22
N THR A 19 -32.25 -0.25 12.55
CA THR A 19 -32.77 1.00 11.98
C THR A 19 -31.91 2.20 12.36
N ILE A 20 -31.52 2.33 13.63
CA ILE A 20 -30.63 3.40 14.12
C ILE A 20 -29.28 3.30 13.42
N THR A 21 -28.72 2.10 13.28
CA THR A 21 -27.43 1.86 12.63
C THR A 21 -27.49 2.27 11.14
N VAL A 22 -28.54 1.89 10.43
CA VAL A 22 -28.75 2.28 9.03
C VAL A 22 -28.92 3.78 8.88
N ALA A 23 -29.69 4.42 9.74
CA ALA A 23 -29.90 5.88 9.72
C ALA A 23 -28.60 6.64 10.05
N ALA A 24 -27.86 6.21 11.05
CA ALA A 24 -26.56 6.81 11.42
C ALA A 24 -25.54 6.67 10.28
N ASN A 25 -25.52 5.52 9.60
CA ASN A 25 -24.68 5.27 8.44
C ASN A 25 -25.01 6.18 7.26
N ALA A 26 -26.29 6.29 6.92
CA ALA A 26 -26.76 7.16 5.84
C ALA A 26 -26.44 8.62 6.13
N PHE A 27 -26.63 9.05 7.39
CA PHE A 27 -26.31 10.41 7.82
C PHE A 27 -24.80 10.68 7.78
N SER A 28 -23.99 9.82 8.36
CA SER A 28 -22.52 9.93 8.34
C SER A 28 -21.98 9.95 6.93
N PHE A 29 -22.49 9.09 6.04
CA PHE A 29 -22.13 9.08 4.63
C PHE A 29 -22.54 10.37 3.91
N SER A 30 -23.74 10.89 4.16
CA SER A 30 -24.21 12.16 3.58
C SER A 30 -23.36 13.34 4.02
N VAL A 31 -22.99 13.41 5.31
CA VAL A 31 -22.09 14.43 5.85
C VAL A 31 -20.69 14.29 5.26
N TYR A 32 -20.15 13.08 5.22
CA TYR A 32 -18.86 12.78 4.62
C TYR A 32 -18.83 13.18 3.13
N ARG A 33 -19.85 12.80 2.37
CA ARG A 33 -19.98 13.15 0.94
C ARG A 33 -20.04 14.66 0.73
N LYS A 34 -20.87 15.39 1.50
CA LYS A 34 -20.95 16.86 1.41
C LYS A 34 -19.64 17.56 1.75
N LYS A 35 -18.97 17.11 2.80
CA LYS A 35 -17.69 17.68 3.25
C LYS A 35 -16.57 17.41 2.24
N ASN A 36 -16.53 16.20 1.70
CA ASN A 36 -15.48 15.76 0.78
C ASN A 36 -15.66 16.26 -0.65
N LEU A 37 -16.90 16.34 -1.16
CA LEU A 37 -17.17 16.90 -2.49
C LEU A 37 -16.70 18.36 -2.63
N LYS A 38 -16.74 19.15 -1.55
CA LYS A 38 -16.28 20.53 -1.58
C LYS A 38 -14.77 20.66 -1.40
N ARG A 39 -14.18 19.86 -0.49
CA ARG A 39 -12.77 19.96 -0.09
C ARG A 39 -11.82 19.27 -1.08
N PHE A 40 -12.26 18.17 -1.69
CA PHE A 40 -11.44 17.32 -2.55
C PHE A 40 -11.87 17.34 -4.02
N ARG A 41 -12.55 18.40 -4.44
CA ARG A 41 -12.84 18.60 -5.86
C ARG A 41 -11.53 18.92 -6.58
N SER A 42 -11.27 18.22 -7.67
CA SER A 42 -10.14 18.50 -8.53
C SER A 42 -10.16 19.95 -9.01
N PRO A 43 -9.07 20.72 -8.84
CA PRO A 43 -8.94 22.06 -9.42
C PRO A 43 -8.57 22.03 -10.90
N ILE A 44 -8.27 20.86 -11.48
CA ILE A 44 -7.84 20.71 -12.86
C ILE A 44 -9.03 20.97 -13.80
N ASN A 45 -8.77 21.73 -14.86
CA ASN A 45 -9.73 21.92 -15.94
C ASN A 45 -9.55 20.81 -16.99
N ASP A 46 -10.40 19.80 -16.96
CA ASP A 46 -10.36 18.65 -17.88
C ASP A 46 -10.57 19.02 -19.36
N SER A 47 -11.05 20.24 -19.65
CA SER A 47 -11.25 20.74 -21.01
C SER A 47 -10.02 21.44 -21.59
N ALA A 48 -8.99 21.66 -20.78
CA ALA A 48 -7.75 22.30 -21.25
C ALA A 48 -6.91 21.30 -22.07
N ASP A 49 -6.16 21.79 -23.05
CA ASP A 49 -5.25 20.94 -23.84
C ASP A 49 -4.04 20.48 -23.01
N VAL A 50 -3.57 21.32 -22.08
CA VAL A 50 -2.54 21.00 -21.11
C VAL A 50 -3.19 20.92 -19.73
N LEU A 51 -3.21 19.72 -19.13
CA LEU A 51 -3.83 19.45 -17.83
C LEU A 51 -2.91 19.75 -16.66
N ALA A 52 -1.62 19.54 -16.83
CA ALA A 52 -0.59 19.87 -15.85
C ALA A 52 0.67 20.43 -16.52
N HIS A 53 1.35 21.34 -15.83
CA HIS A 53 2.64 21.86 -16.27
C HIS A 53 3.54 22.05 -15.05
N PHE A 54 4.45 21.11 -14.83
CA PHE A 54 5.45 21.15 -13.78
C PHE A 54 6.58 22.08 -14.17
N ASN A 55 6.93 23.01 -13.29
CA ASN A 55 8.09 23.88 -13.50
C ASN A 55 9.37 23.12 -13.12
N ILE A 56 9.98 22.46 -14.10
CA ILE A 56 11.20 21.68 -13.88
C ILE A 56 12.37 22.64 -13.75
N ASN A 57 13.02 22.63 -12.60
CA ASN A 57 14.25 23.40 -12.39
C ASN A 57 15.40 22.46 -12.04
N PRO A 58 16.33 22.19 -12.97
CA PRO A 58 17.50 21.34 -12.72
C PRO A 58 18.41 21.82 -11.58
N SER A 59 18.38 23.12 -11.26
CA SER A 59 19.20 23.69 -10.18
C SER A 59 18.59 23.56 -8.77
N GLY A 60 17.39 23.01 -8.63
CA GLY A 60 16.79 22.64 -7.34
C GLY A 60 16.25 23.79 -6.48
N GLU A 61 16.55 25.04 -6.77
CA GLU A 61 16.23 26.13 -5.82
C GLU A 61 14.75 26.60 -5.80
N LYS A 62 13.97 26.38 -6.85
CA LYS A 62 12.52 26.74 -6.88
C LYS A 62 11.72 25.96 -7.93
N GLY A 63 12.06 24.71 -8.21
CA GLY A 63 11.38 23.94 -9.22
C GLY A 63 10.94 22.57 -8.71
N PHE A 64 10.19 21.89 -9.57
CA PHE A 64 9.79 20.50 -9.36
C PHE A 64 10.83 19.57 -10.03
N PHE A 65 11.17 18.46 -9.38
CA PHE A 65 12.02 17.44 -9.99
C PHE A 65 11.30 16.11 -10.17
N PHE A 66 11.69 15.39 -11.21
CA PHE A 66 11.33 14.00 -11.38
C PHE A 66 12.52 13.10 -11.02
N GLY A 67 12.21 11.90 -10.53
CA GLY A 67 13.23 10.93 -10.18
C GLY A 67 12.76 9.49 -10.37
N LEU A 68 13.71 8.60 -10.13
CA LEU A 68 13.49 7.15 -10.09
C LEU A 68 14.03 6.61 -8.77
N ALA A 69 13.32 5.65 -8.18
CA ALA A 69 13.71 5.05 -6.91
C ALA A 69 14.09 3.59 -7.08
N THR A 70 15.14 3.18 -6.36
CA THR A 70 15.61 1.80 -6.23
C THR A 70 16.01 1.51 -4.79
N ALA A 71 16.24 0.23 -4.45
CA ALA A 71 16.79 -0.19 -3.17
C ALA A 71 17.80 -1.34 -3.35
N PRO A 72 18.86 -1.43 -2.53
CA PRO A 72 19.92 -2.41 -2.69
C PRO A 72 19.42 -3.85 -2.77
N ALA A 73 18.56 -4.25 -1.82
CA ALA A 73 18.01 -5.59 -1.76
C ALA A 73 17.23 -6.00 -3.02
N HIS A 74 16.68 -5.05 -3.78
CA HIS A 74 15.95 -5.33 -5.02
C HIS A 74 16.87 -5.49 -6.24
N VAL A 75 18.01 -4.80 -6.26
CA VAL A 75 18.77 -4.60 -7.51
C VAL A 75 20.21 -5.10 -7.47
N GLU A 76 20.84 -5.19 -6.28
CA GLU A 76 22.26 -5.50 -6.16
C GLU A 76 22.52 -7.01 -6.16
N ASP A 77 23.34 -7.47 -7.07
CA ASP A 77 23.93 -8.81 -7.07
C ASP A 77 25.01 -8.95 -5.99
N ARG A 78 25.38 -10.20 -5.67
CA ARG A 78 26.43 -10.56 -4.70
C ARG A 78 26.19 -9.94 -3.31
N LEU A 79 24.95 -9.80 -2.92
CA LEU A 79 24.54 -9.29 -1.62
C LEU A 79 24.08 -10.43 -0.73
N ASN A 80 24.81 -10.67 0.36
CA ASN A 80 24.43 -11.65 1.37
C ASN A 80 23.67 -10.95 2.50
N ASP A 81 22.44 -10.63 2.24
CA ASP A 81 21.53 -9.99 3.19
C ASP A 81 20.54 -10.99 3.81
N ALA A 82 19.80 -10.56 4.83
CA ALA A 82 18.79 -11.40 5.46
C ALA A 82 17.72 -11.88 4.49
N TRP A 83 17.46 -11.13 3.43
CA TRP A 83 16.47 -11.48 2.42
C TRP A 83 16.93 -12.59 1.49
N LEU A 84 18.20 -12.61 1.07
CA LEU A 84 18.75 -13.72 0.30
C LEU A 84 18.67 -15.01 1.12
N GLN A 85 19.12 -14.96 2.39
CA GLN A 85 19.05 -16.12 3.28
C GLN A 85 17.60 -16.58 3.51
N PHE A 86 16.66 -15.66 3.64
CA PHE A 86 15.24 -15.96 3.79
C PHE A 86 14.65 -16.61 2.54
N ALA A 87 15.02 -16.17 1.34
CA ALA A 87 14.54 -16.69 0.09
C ALA A 87 15.14 -18.06 -0.25
N GLU A 88 16.41 -18.30 0.10
CA GLU A 88 17.11 -19.56 -0.13
C GLU A 88 16.76 -20.66 0.87
N ASN A 89 16.24 -20.30 2.03
CA ASN A 89 15.87 -21.25 3.07
C ASN A 89 14.65 -22.09 2.60
N THR A 90 14.94 -23.22 1.99
CA THR A 90 13.95 -24.17 1.43
C THR A 90 13.33 -25.07 2.49
N GLU A 91 13.81 -25.04 3.74
CA GLU A 91 13.13 -25.74 4.80
C GLU A 91 11.76 -25.10 5.00
N SER A 92 10.74 -25.83 4.58
CA SER A 92 9.34 -25.51 4.78
C SER A 92 9.10 -25.24 6.27
N HIS A 93 9.28 -24.01 6.70
CA HIS A 93 8.49 -23.50 7.80
C HIS A 93 7.05 -23.53 7.27
N GLU A 94 6.34 -24.62 7.55
CA GLU A 94 4.88 -24.57 7.57
C GLU A 94 4.57 -23.25 8.25
N ILE A 95 4.02 -22.29 7.50
CA ILE A 95 3.50 -21.06 8.08
C ILE A 95 2.48 -21.58 9.07
N GLN A 96 2.84 -21.59 10.35
CA GLN A 96 1.88 -21.87 11.41
C GLN A 96 0.82 -20.79 11.25
N GLN A 97 -0.28 -21.18 10.63
CA GLN A 97 -1.46 -20.34 10.56
C GLN A 97 -1.72 -19.84 11.99
N PRO A 98 -2.03 -18.57 12.20
CA PRO A 98 -2.47 -18.13 13.50
C PRO A 98 -3.65 -19.02 13.86
N GLN A 99 -3.42 -19.91 14.83
CA GLN A 99 -4.48 -20.76 15.37
C GLN A 99 -5.59 -19.81 15.80
N THR A 100 -6.74 -19.94 15.17
CA THR A 100 -7.93 -19.18 15.55
C THR A 100 -8.18 -19.40 17.04
N ALA A 101 -8.67 -18.38 17.73
CA ALA A 101 -8.91 -18.40 19.19
C ALA A 101 -9.72 -19.60 19.70
N ASP A 102 -10.36 -20.35 18.82
CA ASP A 102 -11.13 -21.56 19.12
C ASP A 102 -10.25 -22.79 19.45
N ALA A 103 -8.97 -22.81 19.09
CA ALA A 103 -8.06 -23.91 19.44
C ALA A 103 -7.58 -23.87 20.90
N ILE A 104 -7.78 -22.76 21.62
CA ILE A 104 -7.31 -22.58 23.01
C ILE A 104 -8.33 -23.09 24.05
N MET A 105 -9.59 -23.34 23.65
CA MET A 105 -10.66 -23.83 24.58
C MET A 105 -10.91 -25.35 24.54
N GLY A 106 -10.19 -26.10 23.72
CA GLY A 106 -10.50 -27.52 23.41
C GLY A 106 -9.67 -28.59 24.08
N SER A 107 -8.82 -28.31 25.07
CA SER A 107 -8.02 -29.37 25.72
C SER A 107 -8.17 -29.43 27.24
N ALA A 108 -9.36 -29.73 27.70
CA ALA A 108 -9.57 -30.29 29.05
C ALA A 108 -10.89 -31.03 29.06
N THR A 109 -10.88 -32.32 28.76
CA THR A 109 -11.52 -33.42 29.52
C THR A 109 -11.44 -34.69 28.69
N GLY A 110 -10.94 -35.71 29.31
CA GLY A 110 -10.72 -37.01 28.70
C GLY A 110 -11.95 -37.90 28.73
N ASP A 111 -11.85 -38.86 27.88
CA ASP A 111 -12.25 -40.27 27.99
C ASP A 111 -13.71 -40.61 28.23
N GLY A 112 -14.23 -41.54 27.42
CA GLY A 112 -15.43 -42.28 27.71
C GLY A 112 -16.28 -42.67 26.49
N GLY A 113 -16.04 -43.86 25.95
CA GLY A 113 -16.70 -44.41 24.76
C GLY A 113 -18.17 -44.80 24.95
N SER A 114 -18.78 -45.06 23.84
CA SER A 114 -19.65 -46.19 23.46
C SER A 114 -20.87 -45.83 22.61
N GLN A 115 -20.88 -46.47 21.45
CA GLN A 115 -21.98 -47.17 20.75
C GLN A 115 -23.41 -46.62 20.70
N GLN A 116 -23.81 -46.40 19.44
CA GLN A 116 -25.01 -46.86 18.69
C GLN A 116 -26.40 -46.88 19.33
N ALA A 117 -27.42 -46.31 18.68
CA ALA A 117 -28.40 -46.98 17.81
C ALA A 117 -29.62 -46.08 17.47
N PRO A 118 -30.46 -46.40 16.49
CA PRO A 118 -31.24 -45.44 15.70
C PRO A 118 -32.75 -45.44 15.96
N LEU A 119 -33.41 -44.33 15.42
CA LEU A 119 -34.81 -44.20 14.99
C LEU A 119 -35.93 -44.11 16.05
N PRO A 120 -37.06 -43.47 15.78
CA PRO A 120 -37.88 -43.53 14.58
C PRO A 120 -38.51 -42.20 14.10
N GLN A 121 -38.95 -42.24 12.84
CA GLN A 121 -39.83 -41.28 12.16
C GLN A 121 -41.18 -41.10 12.82
N ARG A 122 -41.68 -39.88 12.86
CA ARG A 122 -43.11 -39.60 12.96
C ARG A 122 -43.51 -38.41 12.11
N GLU A 123 -44.48 -38.65 11.23
CA GLU A 123 -45.18 -37.66 10.41
C GLU A 123 -45.83 -36.57 11.28
N ALA A 124 -45.79 -35.32 10.81
CA ALA A 124 -46.61 -34.25 11.33
C ALA A 124 -47.09 -33.32 10.21
N THR A 125 -48.32 -33.24 10.15
CA THR A 125 -49.33 -32.53 9.41
C THR A 125 -49.05 -31.07 9.07
N LYS A 126 -49.59 -30.69 7.91
CA LYS A 126 -49.63 -29.35 7.29
C LYS A 126 -50.29 -28.29 8.16
N THR A 127 -49.53 -27.34 8.69
CA THR A 127 -50.00 -25.96 8.93
C THR A 127 -48.82 -25.01 9.02
N ASN A 128 -48.85 -23.89 8.28
CA ASN A 128 -47.96 -22.73 8.33
C ASN A 128 -46.86 -22.59 7.26
N LYS A 129 -47.28 -22.44 6.01
CA LYS A 129 -46.37 -22.00 4.93
C LYS A 129 -45.71 -20.61 5.17
N ARG A 130 -46.32 -19.70 5.94
CA ARG A 130 -45.74 -18.36 6.21
C ARG A 130 -44.66 -18.33 7.30
N LYS A 131 -44.79 -19.18 8.34
CA LYS A 131 -43.74 -19.29 9.37
C LYS A 131 -42.52 -20.04 8.89
N LYS A 132 -42.66 -20.96 7.92
CA LYS A 132 -41.56 -21.71 7.32
C LYS A 132 -40.67 -20.84 6.43
N SER A 133 -41.25 -19.86 5.72
CA SER A 133 -40.50 -18.92 4.89
C SER A 133 -39.62 -17.96 5.70
N LEU A 134 -40.10 -17.44 6.81
CA LEU A 134 -39.33 -16.54 7.68
C LEU A 134 -38.22 -17.30 8.43
N LYS A 135 -38.48 -18.52 8.87
CA LYS A 135 -37.51 -19.39 9.53
C LYS A 135 -36.37 -19.80 8.57
N ILE A 136 -36.70 -20.13 7.32
CA ILE A 136 -35.71 -20.43 6.26
C ILE A 136 -34.88 -19.20 5.92
N ALA A 137 -35.48 -18.01 5.91
CA ALA A 137 -34.74 -16.77 5.65
C ALA A 137 -33.80 -16.41 6.81
N ILE A 138 -34.23 -16.62 8.05
CA ILE A 138 -33.39 -16.39 9.24
C ILE A 138 -32.29 -17.47 9.34
N GLU A 139 -32.60 -18.72 9.08
CA GLU A 139 -31.62 -19.82 9.05
C GLU A 139 -30.63 -19.66 7.90
N ALA A 140 -31.05 -19.14 6.73
CA ALA A 140 -30.16 -18.80 5.62
C ALA A 140 -29.27 -17.61 5.96
N GLN A 141 -29.77 -16.65 6.74
CA GLN A 141 -28.98 -15.51 7.21
C GLN A 141 -28.01 -15.88 8.34
N ILE A 142 -28.43 -16.77 9.26
CA ILE A 142 -27.54 -17.31 10.30
C ILE A 142 -26.46 -18.19 9.67
N ARG A 143 -26.79 -19.08 8.73
CA ARG A 143 -25.80 -19.85 7.95
C ARG A 143 -24.92 -18.95 7.07
N GLY A 144 -25.44 -17.82 6.61
CA GLY A 144 -24.65 -16.78 5.98
C GLY A 144 -23.64 -16.14 6.95
N PHE A 145 -24.00 -15.98 8.23
CA PHE A 145 -23.13 -15.46 9.28
C PHE A 145 -22.11 -16.51 9.74
N GLU A 146 -22.51 -17.78 9.89
CA GLU A 146 -21.61 -18.90 10.17
C GLU A 146 -20.62 -19.13 9.02
N LYS A 147 -21.06 -19.00 7.76
CA LYS A 147 -20.17 -19.02 6.59
C LYS A 147 -19.18 -17.85 6.52
N TYR A 148 -19.43 -16.76 7.22
CA TYR A 148 -18.45 -15.66 7.36
C TYR A 148 -17.32 -15.97 8.36
N ILE A 149 -17.52 -16.98 9.21
CA ILE A 149 -16.54 -17.39 10.23
C ILE A 149 -15.75 -18.63 9.76
N GLU A 150 -16.29 -19.45 8.87
CA GLU A 150 -15.51 -20.50 8.21
C GLU A 150 -14.55 -19.85 7.18
N VAL A 151 -13.33 -19.63 7.60
CA VAL A 151 -12.20 -19.39 6.70
C VAL A 151 -11.97 -20.72 5.97
N GLU A 152 -12.46 -20.85 4.72
CA GLU A 152 -12.01 -21.95 3.88
C GLU A 152 -10.50 -21.83 3.71
N GLU A 153 -9.78 -22.89 4.05
CA GLU A 153 -8.36 -22.98 3.73
C GLU A 153 -8.17 -22.74 2.23
N PRO A 154 -7.19 -21.93 1.82
CA PRO A 154 -6.90 -21.72 0.41
C PRO A 154 -6.60 -23.08 -0.25
N THR A 155 -7.02 -23.22 -1.50
CA THR A 155 -6.70 -24.45 -2.24
C THR A 155 -5.18 -24.59 -2.37
N PRO A 156 -4.62 -25.81 -2.55
CA PRO A 156 -3.18 -26.01 -2.67
C PRO A 156 -2.52 -25.15 -3.77
N THR A 157 -3.26 -24.78 -4.81
CA THR A 157 -2.82 -23.87 -5.89
C THR A 157 -2.82 -22.39 -5.48
N GLU A 158 -3.46 -22.04 -4.36
CA GLU A 158 -3.56 -20.67 -3.83
C GLU A 158 -2.60 -20.46 -2.65
N GLN A 159 -1.92 -21.49 -2.19
CA GLN A 159 -0.92 -21.43 -1.12
C GLN A 159 0.45 -21.05 -1.69
N CYS A 160 1.08 -20.06 -1.07
CA CYS A 160 2.49 -19.78 -1.30
C CYS A 160 3.31 -20.86 -0.57
N HIS A 161 4.02 -21.71 -1.33
CA HIS A 161 4.84 -22.79 -0.77
C HIS A 161 6.29 -22.38 -0.45
N HIS A 162 6.67 -21.13 -0.74
CA HIS A 162 8.02 -20.61 -0.55
C HIS A 162 8.01 -19.38 0.36
N ASN A 163 9.11 -19.12 1.05
CA ASN A 163 9.27 -17.91 1.86
C ASN A 163 9.16 -16.64 1.00
N VAL A 164 9.63 -16.72 -0.24
CA VAL A 164 9.50 -15.67 -1.25
C VAL A 164 8.87 -16.26 -2.50
N ALA A 165 7.73 -15.74 -2.91
CA ALA A 165 6.99 -16.23 -4.06
C ALA A 165 7.82 -16.12 -5.35
N ALA A 166 7.65 -17.10 -6.25
CA ALA A 166 8.31 -17.15 -7.56
C ALA A 166 9.84 -16.94 -7.54
N TRP A 167 10.50 -17.10 -6.38
CA TRP A 167 11.96 -16.97 -6.28
C TRP A 167 12.68 -18.08 -7.07
N HIS A 168 12.28 -19.32 -6.84
CA HIS A 168 12.91 -20.48 -7.48
C HIS A 168 12.41 -20.74 -8.92
N ASN A 169 11.39 -20.00 -9.37
CA ASN A 169 10.79 -20.16 -10.69
C ASN A 169 11.46 -19.32 -11.78
N VAL A 170 12.48 -18.55 -11.44
CA VAL A 170 13.19 -17.70 -12.40
C VAL A 170 14.69 -18.05 -12.46
N PRO A 171 15.36 -17.87 -13.61
CA PRO A 171 16.80 -18.08 -13.73
C PRO A 171 17.58 -17.07 -12.87
N HIS A 172 18.55 -17.58 -12.10
CA HIS A 172 19.52 -16.79 -11.34
C HIS A 172 18.89 -15.66 -10.52
N PRO A 173 17.93 -15.97 -9.60
CA PRO A 173 17.23 -14.94 -8.85
C PRO A 173 18.15 -14.10 -7.95
N GLU A 174 19.27 -14.67 -7.49
CA GLU A 174 20.31 -14.05 -6.67
C GLU A 174 21.10 -12.94 -7.40
N GLU A 175 21.11 -12.95 -8.72
CA GLU A 175 21.73 -11.89 -9.52
C GLU A 175 20.93 -10.58 -9.49
N ARG A 176 19.69 -10.64 -9.07
CA ARG A 176 18.77 -9.48 -9.00
C ARG A 176 18.79 -8.70 -10.32
N GLN A 177 19.37 -7.50 -10.36
CA GLN A 177 19.55 -6.71 -11.59
C GLN A 177 21.02 -6.46 -11.94
N ARG A 178 21.94 -7.06 -11.20
CA ARG A 178 23.40 -6.84 -11.30
C ARG A 178 23.81 -5.37 -11.07
N PHE A 179 23.04 -4.59 -10.32
CA PHE A 179 23.36 -3.16 -10.10
C PHE A 179 24.68 -2.95 -9.35
N TRP A 180 25.12 -3.90 -8.54
CA TRP A 180 26.42 -3.82 -7.89
C TRP A 180 27.57 -4.01 -8.87
N SER A 181 27.51 -4.98 -9.75
CA SER A 181 28.56 -5.27 -10.71
C SER A 181 28.49 -4.37 -11.94
N ASP A 182 27.28 -4.07 -12.44
CA ASP A 182 27.02 -3.21 -13.61
C ASP A 182 25.91 -2.17 -13.35
N PRO A 183 26.19 -1.10 -12.60
CA PRO A 183 25.19 -0.04 -12.39
C PRO A 183 24.89 0.76 -13.66
N ASP A 184 25.78 0.78 -14.65
CA ASP A 184 25.67 1.60 -15.85
C ASP A 184 24.45 1.23 -16.71
N THR A 185 24.04 -0.02 -16.72
CA THR A 185 22.84 -0.47 -17.41
C THR A 185 21.60 0.26 -16.90
N GLU A 186 21.37 0.31 -15.59
CA GLU A 186 20.24 1.03 -15.00
C GLU A 186 20.41 2.55 -15.07
N LEU A 187 21.62 3.06 -14.83
CA LEU A 187 21.88 4.49 -14.84
C LEU A 187 21.74 5.14 -16.22
N LYS A 188 22.06 4.41 -17.29
CA LYS A 188 21.82 4.88 -18.68
C LYS A 188 20.33 4.95 -18.97
N LEU A 189 19.56 3.95 -18.56
CA LEU A 189 18.11 3.96 -18.68
C LEU A 189 17.49 5.14 -17.91
N ALA A 190 17.94 5.36 -16.67
CA ALA A 190 17.48 6.49 -15.86
C ALA A 190 17.80 7.84 -16.53
N LYS A 191 19.05 8.04 -16.96
CA LYS A 191 19.47 9.25 -17.68
C LYS A 191 18.60 9.51 -18.91
N ASN A 192 18.31 8.47 -19.68
CA ASN A 192 17.56 8.59 -20.93
C ASN A 192 16.09 9.00 -20.70
N THR A 193 15.55 8.87 -19.50
CA THR A 193 14.24 9.44 -19.15
C THR A 193 14.29 10.95 -18.87
N GLY A 194 15.48 11.53 -18.70
CA GLY A 194 15.64 12.95 -18.35
C GLY A 194 15.45 13.28 -16.87
N VAL A 195 15.35 12.30 -15.97
CA VAL A 195 15.15 12.57 -14.53
C VAL A 195 16.32 13.31 -13.90
N GLN A 196 15.99 14.13 -12.90
CA GLN A 196 16.95 14.98 -12.20
C GLN A 196 17.50 14.32 -10.93
N VAL A 197 16.75 13.36 -10.33
CA VAL A 197 17.13 12.71 -9.08
C VAL A 197 17.08 11.18 -9.25
N PHE A 198 18.12 10.52 -8.77
CA PHE A 198 18.17 9.06 -8.67
C PHE A 198 18.25 8.66 -7.21
N ARG A 199 17.24 7.94 -6.72
CA ARG A 199 17.22 7.42 -5.36
C ARG A 199 17.76 6.00 -5.34
N MET A 200 18.81 5.81 -4.55
CA MET A 200 19.45 4.52 -4.29
C MET A 200 19.67 4.35 -2.78
N GLY A 201 20.05 3.17 -2.36
CA GLY A 201 20.46 2.91 -0.99
C GLY A 201 21.90 2.43 -0.89
N VAL A 202 22.36 2.30 0.33
CA VAL A 202 23.55 1.54 0.72
C VAL A 202 23.10 0.40 1.62
N ASP A 203 23.61 -0.79 1.40
CA ASP A 203 23.23 -1.95 2.21
C ASP A 203 24.13 -2.10 3.43
N TRP A 204 23.51 -2.19 4.59
CA TRP A 204 24.21 -2.29 5.87
C TRP A 204 25.01 -3.60 5.97
N SER A 205 24.46 -4.74 5.52
CA SER A 205 25.16 -6.03 5.57
C SER A 205 26.38 -6.08 4.67
N ARG A 206 26.38 -5.33 3.56
CA ARG A 206 27.53 -5.25 2.65
C ARG A 206 28.70 -4.47 3.25
N ILE A 207 28.40 -3.41 4.01
CA ILE A 207 29.42 -2.56 4.65
C ILE A 207 29.90 -3.18 5.98
N MET A 208 28.97 -3.77 6.74
CA MET A 208 29.25 -4.42 8.03
C MET A 208 28.74 -5.87 7.99
N PRO A 209 29.45 -6.79 7.35
CA PRO A 209 29.00 -8.18 7.19
C PRO A 209 29.00 -8.99 8.50
N GLU A 210 29.72 -8.52 9.52
CA GLU A 210 29.85 -9.18 10.83
C GLU A 210 29.53 -8.20 11.95
N GLU A 211 29.05 -8.72 13.11
CA GLU A 211 28.83 -7.91 14.32
C GLU A 211 30.17 -7.34 14.81
N PRO A 212 30.29 -6.01 15.06
CA PRO A 212 31.57 -5.37 15.35
C PRO A 212 32.07 -5.58 16.80
N LEU A 213 32.05 -6.81 17.29
CA LEU A 213 32.49 -7.17 18.65
C LEU A 213 33.97 -6.92 18.90
N GLY A 214 34.83 -7.06 17.88
CA GLY A 214 36.26 -6.82 17.92
C GLY A 214 36.71 -5.39 17.57
N GLY A 215 35.76 -4.56 17.18
CA GLY A 215 35.98 -3.19 16.70
C GLY A 215 35.79 -3.02 15.18
N LEU A 216 35.52 -1.79 14.76
CA LEU A 216 35.13 -1.46 13.37
C LEU A 216 36.21 -1.79 12.33
N LYS A 217 37.49 -1.73 12.67
CA LYS A 217 38.56 -1.94 11.69
C LYS A 217 38.61 -3.36 11.11
N GLU A 218 38.15 -4.34 11.89
CA GLU A 218 38.22 -5.75 11.52
C GLU A 218 36.96 -6.23 10.84
N THR A 219 35.81 -5.54 11.06
CA THR A 219 34.48 -5.97 10.63
C THR A 219 33.92 -5.14 9.47
N VAL A 220 34.51 -3.98 9.16
CA VAL A 220 34.02 -3.10 8.08
C VAL A 220 34.64 -3.47 6.74
N ASN A 221 33.79 -3.65 5.75
CA ASN A 221 34.18 -3.81 4.36
C ASN A 221 34.40 -2.44 3.69
N PHE A 222 35.60 -1.88 3.88
CA PHE A 222 35.96 -0.59 3.27
C PHE A 222 35.95 -0.61 1.74
N ALA A 223 36.21 -1.77 1.11
CA ALA A 223 36.14 -1.88 -0.34
C ALA A 223 34.70 -1.70 -0.84
N ALA A 224 33.71 -2.21 -0.09
CA ALA A 224 32.30 -1.98 -0.38
C ALA A 224 31.91 -0.50 -0.23
N LEU A 225 32.41 0.17 0.81
CA LEU A 225 32.16 1.60 1.02
C LEU A 225 32.72 2.44 -0.14
N GLU A 226 33.96 2.17 -0.57
CA GLU A 226 34.57 2.82 -1.74
C GLU A 226 33.81 2.53 -3.05
N ARG A 227 33.28 1.31 -3.20
CA ARG A 227 32.44 0.96 -4.36
C ARG A 227 31.13 1.75 -4.36
N TYR A 228 30.43 1.92 -3.22
CA TYR A 228 29.25 2.78 -3.11
C TYR A 228 29.58 4.23 -3.45
N LYS A 229 30.70 4.75 -2.93
CA LYS A 229 31.18 6.10 -3.28
C LYS A 229 31.40 6.25 -4.79
N TRP A 230 31.98 5.23 -5.41
CA TRP A 230 32.16 5.20 -6.86
C TRP A 230 30.81 5.19 -7.61
N ILE A 231 29.84 4.36 -7.17
CA ILE A 231 28.48 4.30 -7.78
C ILE A 231 27.78 5.66 -7.65
N ILE A 232 27.82 6.32 -6.48
CA ILE A 232 27.25 7.64 -6.24
C ILE A 232 27.86 8.67 -7.20
N ASN A 233 29.18 8.69 -7.33
CA ASN A 233 29.87 9.55 -8.31
C ASN A 233 29.47 9.21 -9.75
N ARG A 234 29.19 7.94 -10.04
CA ARG A 234 28.72 7.50 -11.35
C ARG A 234 27.32 8.06 -11.65
N VAL A 235 26.39 8.03 -10.70
CA VAL A 235 25.07 8.69 -10.80
C VAL A 235 25.25 10.18 -11.14
N ARG A 236 26.11 10.89 -10.39
CA ARG A 236 26.40 12.30 -10.62
C ARG A 236 27.02 12.56 -11.98
N SER A 237 27.88 11.67 -12.47
CA SER A 237 28.48 11.78 -13.80
C SER A 237 27.48 11.67 -14.95
N TYR A 238 26.32 11.07 -14.71
CA TYR A 238 25.17 11.06 -15.61
C TYR A 238 24.29 12.33 -15.51
N GLY A 239 24.63 13.28 -14.64
CA GLY A 239 23.93 14.55 -14.46
C GLY A 239 22.73 14.48 -13.52
N MET A 240 22.62 13.40 -12.71
CA MET A 240 21.55 13.24 -11.74
C MET A 240 22.05 13.57 -10.33
N ASN A 241 21.20 14.20 -9.52
CA ASN A 241 21.37 14.34 -8.08
C ASN A 241 21.10 13.00 -7.38
N VAL A 242 21.71 12.80 -6.22
CA VAL A 242 21.60 11.55 -5.46
C VAL A 242 20.71 11.74 -4.24
N MET A 243 19.67 10.90 -4.14
CA MET A 243 18.92 10.70 -2.91
C MET A 243 19.36 9.35 -2.31
N LEU A 244 20.03 9.39 -1.15
CA LEU A 244 20.62 8.20 -0.53
C LEU A 244 19.80 7.71 0.64
N THR A 245 19.40 6.44 0.60
CA THR A 245 18.66 5.76 1.68
C THR A 245 19.63 4.95 2.54
N LEU A 246 19.61 5.17 3.87
CA LEU A 246 20.47 4.45 4.80
C LEU A 246 19.91 3.10 5.22
N PHE A 247 18.60 3.02 5.47
CA PHE A 247 17.94 1.76 5.83
C PHE A 247 16.71 1.51 4.96
N HIS A 248 16.72 0.39 4.22
CA HIS A 248 15.62 -0.01 3.37
C HIS A 248 15.31 -1.51 3.53
N HIS A 249 14.66 -1.87 4.65
CA HIS A 249 14.09 -3.18 4.98
C HIS A 249 15.07 -4.35 5.03
N SER A 250 16.37 -4.09 5.05
CA SER A 250 17.38 -5.13 5.11
C SER A 250 18.27 -4.93 6.32
N LEU A 251 18.18 -5.85 7.28
CA LEU A 251 19.11 -5.97 8.41
C LEU A 251 20.30 -6.84 7.99
N PRO A 252 21.51 -6.59 8.52
CA PRO A 252 22.56 -7.60 8.49
C PRO A 252 22.07 -8.90 9.15
N PRO A 253 22.40 -10.10 8.62
CA PRO A 253 21.99 -11.36 9.22
C PRO A 253 22.29 -11.46 10.71
N TRP A 254 23.51 -11.07 11.14
CA TRP A 254 23.92 -11.06 12.55
C TRP A 254 23.03 -10.14 13.41
N ALA A 255 22.50 -9.05 12.86
CA ALA A 255 21.58 -8.18 13.60
C ALA A 255 20.19 -8.81 13.72
N GLY A 256 19.72 -9.50 12.67
CA GLY A 256 18.49 -10.28 12.70
C GLY A 256 18.53 -11.40 13.75
N GLU A 257 19.66 -12.09 13.89
CA GLU A 257 19.85 -13.20 14.84
C GLU A 257 19.59 -12.79 16.30
N TYR A 258 20.01 -11.61 16.71
CA TYR A 258 19.73 -11.15 18.08
C TYR A 258 18.39 -10.41 18.24
N GLY A 259 17.61 -10.26 17.17
CA GLY A 259 16.28 -9.63 17.18
C GLY A 259 16.23 -8.19 16.68
N GLY A 260 17.30 -7.67 16.11
CA GLY A 260 17.34 -6.39 15.40
C GLY A 260 16.82 -5.21 16.23
N TRP A 261 15.88 -4.46 15.66
CA TRP A 261 15.32 -3.24 16.29
C TRP A 261 14.50 -3.48 17.57
N LYS A 262 14.34 -4.74 18.03
CA LYS A 262 13.82 -5.01 19.38
C LYS A 262 14.77 -4.54 20.49
N LEU A 263 16.06 -4.37 20.18
CA LEU A 263 17.10 -4.04 21.15
C LEU A 263 17.74 -2.69 20.88
N GLU A 264 18.02 -1.95 21.96
CA GLU A 264 18.68 -0.64 21.93
C GLU A 264 20.04 -0.66 21.24
N LYS A 265 20.84 -1.74 21.42
CA LYS A 265 22.17 -1.86 20.80
C LYS A 265 22.16 -1.73 19.28
N THR A 266 21.02 -2.02 18.63
CA THR A 266 20.85 -1.84 17.20
C THR A 266 20.96 -0.37 16.78
N VAL A 267 20.52 0.55 17.64
CA VAL A 267 20.70 2.00 17.42
C VAL A 267 22.18 2.36 17.34
N ASP A 268 22.99 1.83 18.25
CA ASP A 268 24.41 2.15 18.31
C ASP A 268 25.16 1.57 17.10
N TYR A 269 24.89 0.33 16.72
CA TYR A 269 25.45 -0.27 15.49
C TYR A 269 24.99 0.42 14.22
N PHE A 270 23.73 0.82 14.14
CA PHE A 270 23.24 1.62 13.02
C PHE A 270 23.94 2.97 12.94
N MET A 271 24.23 3.60 14.07
CA MET A 271 24.98 4.86 14.10
C MET A 271 26.45 4.69 13.70
N GLU A 272 27.08 3.55 14.02
CA GLU A 272 28.43 3.23 13.52
C GLU A 272 28.42 3.10 11.98
N PHE A 273 27.46 2.35 11.44
CA PHE A 273 27.24 2.26 9.99
C PHE A 273 26.97 3.64 9.37
N THR A 274 26.06 4.42 9.97
CA THR A 274 25.71 5.76 9.48
C THR A 274 26.93 6.68 9.43
N ARG A 275 27.78 6.68 10.45
CA ARG A 275 29.01 7.48 10.48
C ARG A 275 29.96 7.12 9.35
N LEU A 276 30.19 5.83 9.13
CA LEU A 276 31.04 5.35 8.03
C LEU A 276 30.55 5.85 6.67
N VAL A 277 29.24 5.74 6.42
CA VAL A 277 28.63 6.19 5.16
C VAL A 277 28.72 7.71 5.03
N VAL A 278 28.25 8.45 6.03
CA VAL A 278 28.21 9.92 6.01
C VAL A 278 29.60 10.51 5.86
N ASP A 279 30.60 10.04 6.63
CA ASP A 279 31.98 10.51 6.54
C ASP A 279 32.60 10.26 5.14
N SER A 280 32.12 9.23 4.43
CA SER A 280 32.61 8.90 3.10
C SER A 280 31.97 9.70 1.98
N VAL A 281 30.66 10.06 2.08
CA VAL A 281 29.88 10.55 0.91
C VAL A 281 29.05 11.80 1.17
N ALA A 282 29.14 12.44 2.36
CA ALA A 282 28.29 13.61 2.67
C ALA A 282 28.44 14.78 1.70
N ASP A 283 29.60 14.92 1.04
CA ASP A 283 29.89 15.97 0.08
C ASP A 283 29.33 15.74 -1.33
N ILE A 284 28.82 14.51 -1.60
CA ILE A 284 28.34 14.09 -2.91
C ILE A 284 26.90 13.56 -2.90
N VAL A 285 26.19 13.66 -1.76
CA VAL A 285 24.77 13.28 -1.59
C VAL A 285 23.94 14.55 -1.43
N ASP A 286 22.85 14.65 -2.20
CA ASP A 286 22.00 15.85 -2.25
C ASP A 286 20.80 15.72 -1.29
N TYR A 287 20.24 14.51 -1.16
CA TYR A 287 19.10 14.20 -0.27
C TYR A 287 19.37 12.94 0.52
N TRP A 288 18.96 12.92 1.78
CA TRP A 288 19.10 11.76 2.66
C TRP A 288 17.73 11.22 3.06
N VAL A 289 17.56 9.91 2.96
CA VAL A 289 16.46 9.16 3.55
C VAL A 289 17.06 8.27 4.64
N THR A 290 16.82 8.57 5.89
CA THR A 290 17.37 7.76 6.99
C THR A 290 16.72 6.38 7.03
N PHE A 291 15.38 6.33 6.98
CA PHE A 291 14.58 5.12 7.00
C PHE A 291 13.53 5.13 5.91
N ASN A 292 13.41 4.01 5.19
CA ASN A 292 12.30 3.72 4.31
C ASN A 292 11.21 2.95 5.08
N GLU A 293 9.98 3.45 5.08
CA GLU A 293 8.76 2.80 5.59
C GLU A 293 8.91 2.08 6.94
N PRO A 294 9.40 2.74 7.99
CA PRO A 294 9.76 2.06 9.23
C PRO A 294 8.62 1.27 9.86
N HIS A 295 7.38 1.78 9.82
CA HIS A 295 6.22 1.09 10.38
C HIS A 295 5.84 -0.17 9.57
N VAL A 296 6.03 -0.17 8.23
CA VAL A 296 5.80 -1.35 7.39
C VAL A 296 6.80 -2.45 7.76
N PHE A 297 8.09 -2.08 7.86
CA PHE A 297 9.12 -2.99 8.29
C PHE A 297 8.82 -3.59 9.68
N CYS A 298 8.48 -2.75 10.66
CA CYS A 298 8.17 -3.22 12.02
C CYS A 298 6.94 -4.15 12.05
N MET A 299 5.88 -3.81 11.31
CA MET A 299 4.67 -4.65 11.25
C MET A 299 4.96 -6.00 10.62
N LEU A 300 5.65 -6.04 9.48
CA LEU A 300 5.85 -7.29 8.74
C LEU A 300 6.93 -8.16 9.37
N THR A 301 7.97 -7.56 9.96
CA THR A 301 9.07 -8.29 10.59
C THR A 301 8.75 -8.73 12.02
N TYR A 302 8.27 -7.81 12.86
CA TYR A 302 8.14 -8.06 14.31
C TYR A 302 6.72 -8.36 14.77
N CYS A 303 5.68 -7.96 14.01
CA CYS A 303 4.31 -8.24 14.40
C CYS A 303 3.71 -9.41 13.61
N ALA A 304 3.97 -9.50 12.32
CA ALA A 304 3.43 -10.56 11.46
C ALA A 304 4.39 -11.74 11.24
N GLY A 305 5.71 -11.53 11.44
CA GLY A 305 6.73 -12.56 11.16
C GLY A 305 6.83 -12.94 9.68
N ALA A 306 6.30 -12.09 8.80
CA ALA A 306 6.26 -12.36 7.36
C ALA A 306 7.55 -11.96 6.63
N TRP A 307 8.42 -11.19 7.29
CA TRP A 307 9.70 -10.72 6.78
C TRP A 307 10.86 -11.16 7.68
N PRO A 308 12.09 -11.29 7.13
CA PRO A 308 13.25 -11.77 7.90
C PRO A 308 13.71 -10.78 8.98
N GLY A 309 14.39 -11.29 10.00
CA GLY A 309 15.10 -10.50 11.02
C GLY A 309 14.34 -10.25 12.31
N GLY A 310 13.11 -10.76 12.48
CA GLY A 310 12.30 -10.54 13.67
C GLY A 310 12.02 -11.79 14.50
N ASN A 311 11.68 -12.87 13.84
CA ASN A 311 11.30 -14.16 14.44
C ASN A 311 10.40 -14.00 15.69
N PRO A 312 9.25 -13.29 15.57
CA PRO A 312 8.40 -13.04 16.74
C PRO A 312 7.77 -14.34 17.21
N ASP A 313 7.69 -14.51 18.53
CA ASP A 313 6.90 -15.59 19.10
C ASP A 313 5.41 -15.25 19.12
N MET A 314 4.57 -16.26 19.42
CA MET A 314 3.11 -16.08 19.42
C MET A 314 2.62 -15.02 20.42
N LEU A 315 3.33 -14.83 21.54
CA LEU A 315 2.98 -13.83 22.55
C LEU A 315 3.35 -12.44 22.05
N GLU A 316 4.52 -12.27 21.43
CA GLU A 316 4.92 -11.02 20.79
C GLU A 316 3.92 -10.62 19.70
N VAL A 317 3.50 -11.55 18.84
CA VAL A 317 2.47 -11.30 17.82
C VAL A 317 1.15 -10.85 18.47
N ALA A 318 0.64 -11.60 19.44
CA ALA A 318 -0.64 -11.32 20.09
C ALA A 318 -0.67 -9.98 20.87
N THR A 319 0.47 -9.54 21.38
CA THR A 319 0.60 -8.31 22.19
C THR A 319 1.24 -7.15 21.43
N SER A 320 1.58 -7.33 20.16
CA SER A 320 2.39 -6.39 19.37
C SER A 320 1.83 -4.98 19.32
N ALA A 321 0.51 -4.83 19.22
CA ALA A 321 -0.17 -3.53 19.12
C ALA A 321 -0.44 -2.85 20.48
N LEU A 322 -0.10 -3.49 21.61
CA LEU A 322 -0.24 -2.86 22.93
C LEU A 322 0.74 -1.69 23.08
N PRO A 323 0.48 -0.73 23.99
CA PRO A 323 1.40 0.40 24.23
C PRO A 323 2.83 -0.01 24.58
N THR A 324 3.01 -1.16 25.22
CA THR A 324 4.32 -1.75 25.57
C THR A 324 4.70 -2.90 24.63
N GLY A 325 3.97 -3.09 23.53
CA GLY A 325 4.21 -4.16 22.57
C GLY A 325 5.42 -3.89 21.68
N VAL A 326 5.87 -4.95 20.99
CA VAL A 326 7.07 -4.93 20.16
C VAL A 326 7.00 -3.86 19.05
N PHE A 327 5.84 -3.56 18.52
CA PHE A 327 5.66 -2.51 17.51
C PHE A 327 6.12 -1.14 18.02
N ASN A 328 5.59 -0.70 19.17
CA ASN A 328 5.94 0.60 19.73
C ASN A 328 7.39 0.66 20.20
N GLN A 329 7.92 -0.44 20.74
CA GLN A 329 9.32 -0.54 21.14
C GLN A 329 10.27 -0.38 19.96
N THR A 330 10.05 -1.10 18.87
CA THR A 330 10.88 -1.03 17.66
C THR A 330 10.77 0.34 16.99
N MET A 331 9.57 0.89 16.88
CA MET A 331 9.35 2.24 16.34
C MET A 331 10.08 3.33 17.16
N ASN A 332 10.12 3.19 18.48
CA ASN A 332 10.86 4.11 19.35
C ASN A 332 12.37 4.06 19.08
N TRP A 333 12.98 2.86 18.98
CA TRP A 333 14.40 2.75 18.67
C TRP A 333 14.75 3.29 17.30
N ILE A 334 13.88 3.06 16.29
CA ILE A 334 14.08 3.64 14.96
C ILE A 334 13.96 5.18 14.99
N ALA A 335 13.03 5.75 15.77
CA ALA A 335 12.91 7.20 15.92
C ALA A 335 14.16 7.82 16.56
N ILE A 336 14.73 7.15 17.59
CA ILE A 336 15.99 7.57 18.22
C ILE A 336 17.15 7.47 17.22
N ALA A 337 17.23 6.39 16.46
CA ALA A 337 18.26 6.20 15.43
C ALA A 337 18.16 7.28 14.34
N HIS A 338 16.93 7.59 13.88
CA HIS A 338 16.70 8.68 12.93
C HIS A 338 17.19 10.02 13.47
N THR A 339 16.81 10.38 14.70
CA THR A 339 17.22 11.63 15.34
C THR A 339 18.73 11.78 15.41
N LYS A 340 19.43 10.72 15.87
CA LYS A 340 20.91 10.71 15.92
C LYS A 340 21.53 10.81 14.50
N ALA A 341 20.94 10.12 13.51
CA ALA A 341 21.42 10.17 12.13
C ALA A 341 21.23 11.56 11.51
N TYR A 342 20.06 12.17 11.73
CA TYR A 342 19.74 13.54 11.28
C TYR A 342 20.79 14.53 11.81
N ASP A 343 21.04 14.53 13.12
CA ASP A 343 21.99 15.43 13.76
C ASP A 343 23.41 15.22 13.20
N TYR A 344 23.83 13.96 13.03
CA TYR A 344 25.17 13.64 12.51
C TYR A 344 25.35 14.06 11.04
N ILE A 345 24.35 13.83 10.19
CA ILE A 345 24.39 14.25 8.78
C ILE A 345 24.54 15.78 8.70
N HIS A 346 23.77 16.53 9.48
CA HIS A 346 23.86 17.99 9.52
C HIS A 346 25.18 18.50 10.08
N GLU A 347 25.77 17.81 11.08
CA GLU A 347 27.10 18.14 11.62
C GLU A 347 28.21 18.00 10.57
N LYS A 348 28.15 16.93 9.76
CA LYS A 348 29.20 16.61 8.78
C LYS A 348 29.04 17.29 7.44
N SER A 349 27.84 17.69 7.10
CA SER A 349 27.56 18.40 5.84
C SER A 349 27.91 19.87 5.94
N LYS A 350 28.14 20.51 4.80
CA LYS A 350 28.29 21.98 4.77
C LYS A 350 27.00 22.62 5.29
N PRO A 351 27.08 23.74 6.03
CA PRO A 351 25.88 24.40 6.53
C PRO A 351 24.85 24.67 5.41
N GLY A 352 23.62 24.17 5.60
CA GLY A 352 22.52 24.34 4.66
C GLY A 352 22.56 23.46 3.40
N SER A 353 23.50 22.52 3.28
CA SER A 353 23.56 21.61 2.12
C SER A 353 22.90 20.25 2.35
N ALA A 354 22.79 19.80 3.59
CA ALA A 354 22.08 18.56 3.90
C ALA A 354 20.57 18.76 3.86
N ILE A 355 19.88 17.86 3.18
CA ILE A 355 18.41 17.79 3.12
C ILE A 355 18.02 16.36 3.56
N VAL A 356 17.54 16.24 4.79
CA VAL A 356 17.32 14.96 5.46
C VAL A 356 15.85 14.74 5.76
N GLY A 357 15.34 13.56 5.45
CA GLY A 357 13.97 13.16 5.77
C GLY A 357 13.82 11.64 5.89
N VAL A 358 12.60 11.21 5.87
CA VAL A 358 12.21 9.80 5.83
C VAL A 358 11.30 9.55 4.64
N ALA A 359 11.25 8.32 4.14
CA ALA A 359 10.25 7.90 3.18
C ALA A 359 9.14 7.14 3.92
N HIS A 360 8.00 7.77 4.08
CA HIS A 360 6.89 7.26 4.88
C HIS A 360 5.82 6.64 3.99
N HIS A 361 5.49 5.37 4.21
CA HIS A 361 4.43 4.70 3.47
C HIS A 361 3.05 5.19 3.92
N VAL A 362 2.19 5.47 2.97
CA VAL A 362 0.81 5.87 3.21
C VAL A 362 -0.12 5.13 2.26
N SER A 363 -0.99 4.29 2.80
CA SER A 363 -2.13 3.74 2.07
C SER A 363 -3.38 4.55 2.38
N PHE A 364 -4.21 4.79 1.37
CA PHE A 364 -5.53 5.35 1.61
C PHE A 364 -6.46 4.24 2.10
N MET A 365 -6.61 4.14 3.42
CA MET A 365 -7.44 3.11 4.03
C MET A 365 -8.91 3.51 4.05
N ARG A 366 -9.79 2.61 3.63
CA ARG A 366 -11.24 2.79 3.73
C ARG A 366 -11.94 1.55 4.30
N PRO A 367 -13.01 1.73 5.07
CA PRO A 367 -13.78 0.61 5.58
C PRO A 367 -14.63 -0.03 4.47
N TYR A 368 -14.73 -1.36 4.45
CA TYR A 368 -15.69 -2.07 3.61
C TYR A 368 -17.12 -1.89 4.11
N GLY A 369 -17.32 -2.05 5.40
CA GLY A 369 -18.59 -1.92 6.08
C GLY A 369 -18.56 -1.02 7.30
N LEU A 370 -19.72 -0.85 7.95
CA LEU A 370 -19.85 0.02 9.12
C LEU A 370 -18.94 -0.43 10.27
N PHE A 371 -18.86 -1.73 10.49
CA PHE A 371 -18.09 -2.30 11.60
C PHE A 371 -16.57 -2.16 11.36
N ASP A 372 -16.15 -1.94 10.12
CA ASP A 372 -14.73 -1.79 9.76
C ASP A 372 -14.22 -0.36 9.97
N VAL A 373 -15.11 0.61 10.26
CA VAL A 373 -14.72 2.00 10.52
C VAL A 373 -13.77 2.11 11.72
N ALA A 374 -14.02 1.34 12.77
CA ALA A 374 -13.14 1.32 13.93
C ALA A 374 -11.77 0.72 13.59
N ALA A 375 -11.73 -0.35 12.80
CA ALA A 375 -10.48 -0.98 12.36
C ALA A 375 -9.62 0.00 11.52
N VAL A 376 -10.23 0.73 10.59
CA VAL A 376 -9.54 1.80 9.83
C VAL A 376 -9.02 2.91 10.75
N SER A 377 -9.81 3.31 11.76
CA SER A 377 -9.37 4.34 12.71
C SER A 377 -8.17 3.87 13.53
N VAL A 378 -8.16 2.63 13.98
CA VAL A 378 -7.03 2.03 14.71
C VAL A 378 -5.81 1.93 13.81
N ALA A 379 -5.94 1.41 12.60
CA ALA A 379 -4.82 1.30 11.65
C ALA A 379 -4.20 2.67 11.36
N ASN A 380 -5.01 3.68 11.05
CA ASN A 380 -4.53 5.05 10.81
C ASN A 380 -3.87 5.66 12.06
N SER A 381 -4.38 5.37 13.27
CA SER A 381 -3.79 5.89 14.51
C SER A 381 -2.42 5.29 14.82
N MET A 382 -2.10 4.13 14.26
CA MET A 382 -0.79 3.47 14.43
C MET A 382 0.20 3.84 13.31
N THR A 383 -0.27 3.99 12.08
CA THR A 383 0.61 4.02 10.90
C THR A 383 0.71 5.39 10.24
N LEU A 384 -0.33 6.23 10.32
CA LEU A 384 -0.38 7.43 9.49
C LEU A 384 0.56 8.55 9.97
N PHE A 385 0.51 8.91 11.24
CA PHE A 385 1.22 10.08 11.76
C PHE A 385 2.17 9.83 12.93
N PRO A 386 1.98 8.81 13.82
CA PRO A 386 2.69 8.78 15.10
C PRO A 386 4.21 8.83 14.98
N PHE A 387 4.77 8.13 14.01
CA PHE A 387 6.21 8.15 13.77
C PHE A 387 6.71 9.54 13.36
N LEU A 388 6.03 10.16 12.39
CA LEU A 388 6.40 11.50 11.91
C LEU A 388 6.21 12.57 12.99
N ASP A 389 5.16 12.44 13.81
CA ASP A 389 4.95 13.34 14.96
C ASP A 389 6.11 13.25 15.96
N CYS A 390 6.61 12.03 16.19
CA CYS A 390 7.73 11.78 17.11
C CYS A 390 9.05 12.41 16.64
N ILE A 391 9.28 12.49 15.32
CA ILE A 391 10.52 13.01 14.72
C ILE A 391 10.35 14.35 14.01
N SER A 392 9.25 15.05 14.27
CA SER A 392 8.82 16.22 13.49
C SER A 392 9.79 17.40 13.49
N ASP A 393 10.62 17.53 14.52
CA ASP A 393 11.68 18.54 14.65
C ASP A 393 13.02 18.11 14.01
N LYS A 394 13.09 16.92 13.44
CA LYS A 394 14.28 16.31 12.83
C LYS A 394 14.04 15.91 11.38
N MET A 395 13.39 16.76 10.61
CA MET A 395 13.13 16.57 9.19
C MET A 395 13.27 17.88 8.43
N ASP A 396 13.86 17.85 7.24
CA ASP A 396 13.90 18.99 6.30
C ASP A 396 12.81 18.84 5.20
N TYR A 397 12.28 17.63 5.02
CA TYR A 397 11.14 17.31 4.17
C TYR A 397 10.43 16.05 4.69
N ILE A 398 9.19 15.87 4.25
CA ILE A 398 8.45 14.63 4.49
C ILE A 398 8.37 13.86 3.17
N GLY A 399 8.95 12.67 3.13
CA GLY A 399 8.83 11.75 2.00
C GLY A 399 7.56 10.91 2.11
N ILE A 400 6.84 10.78 1.01
CA ILE A 400 5.59 10.01 0.90
C ILE A 400 5.77 8.89 -0.11
N ASN A 401 5.63 7.64 0.34
CA ASN A 401 5.48 6.47 -0.52
C ASN A 401 4.00 6.14 -0.62
N TYR A 402 3.42 6.25 -1.81
CA TYR A 402 2.01 6.01 -2.05
C TYR A 402 1.79 5.08 -3.23
N TYR A 403 1.06 3.99 -3.02
CA TYR A 403 0.77 2.99 -4.06
C TYR A 403 -0.72 2.84 -4.37
N GLY A 404 -1.60 3.29 -3.46
CA GLY A 404 -3.02 3.23 -3.70
C GLY A 404 -3.87 3.13 -2.43
N GLN A 405 -5.02 2.47 -2.55
CA GLN A 405 -5.96 2.29 -1.46
C GLN A 405 -5.97 0.85 -0.93
N GLU A 406 -6.38 0.73 0.33
CA GLU A 406 -6.67 -0.53 0.99
C GLU A 406 -8.08 -0.51 1.56
N VAL A 407 -8.86 -1.56 1.30
CA VAL A 407 -10.21 -1.71 1.84
C VAL A 407 -10.15 -2.69 2.99
N ILE A 408 -10.40 -2.20 4.19
CA ILE A 408 -10.35 -2.99 5.43
C ILE A 408 -11.69 -3.70 5.64
N CYS A 409 -11.64 -5.01 5.90
CA CYS A 409 -12.79 -5.82 6.29
C CYS A 409 -12.39 -6.74 7.44
N GLY A 410 -12.88 -6.47 8.64
CA GLY A 410 -12.40 -7.11 9.85
C GLY A 410 -10.93 -6.86 10.11
N ALA A 411 -10.13 -7.91 10.23
CA ALA A 411 -8.67 -7.83 10.38
C ALA A 411 -7.91 -7.97 9.05
N GLY A 412 -8.60 -8.08 7.91
CA GLY A 412 -8.00 -8.34 6.61
C GLY A 412 -8.28 -7.28 5.54
N LEU A 413 -7.67 -7.48 4.39
CA LEU A 413 -7.84 -6.65 3.21
C LEU A 413 -8.91 -7.25 2.29
N LYS A 414 -9.83 -6.43 1.83
CA LYS A 414 -10.94 -6.82 0.96
C LYS A 414 -10.69 -6.38 -0.47
N LEU A 415 -10.71 -7.32 -1.39
CA LEU A 415 -10.78 -7.04 -2.81
C LEU A 415 -12.22 -6.63 -3.19
N VAL A 416 -12.39 -5.44 -3.74
CA VAL A 416 -13.65 -4.94 -4.27
C VAL A 416 -13.67 -5.16 -5.77
N GLU A 417 -14.57 -5.98 -6.27
CA GLU A 417 -14.59 -6.40 -7.69
C GLU A 417 -14.72 -5.26 -8.70
N THR A 418 -15.34 -4.15 -8.29
CA THR A 418 -15.54 -2.96 -9.14
C THR A 418 -14.34 -2.02 -9.16
N ASP A 419 -13.33 -2.25 -8.34
CA ASP A 419 -12.13 -1.41 -8.25
C ASP A 419 -10.96 -2.04 -9.01
N GLU A 420 -10.11 -1.20 -9.58
CA GLU A 420 -8.87 -1.64 -10.23
C GLU A 420 -7.77 -1.88 -9.20
N TYR A 421 -6.95 -2.89 -9.44
CA TYR A 421 -5.87 -3.29 -8.53
C TYR A 421 -4.58 -3.53 -9.30
N SER A 422 -3.45 -3.29 -8.67
CA SER A 422 -2.14 -3.75 -9.13
C SER A 422 -2.02 -5.28 -9.08
N GLU A 423 -1.02 -5.85 -9.72
CA GLU A 423 -0.71 -7.29 -9.63
C GLU A 423 -0.42 -7.75 -8.19
N SER A 424 0.15 -6.87 -7.36
CA SER A 424 0.44 -7.11 -5.95
C SER A 424 -0.74 -6.85 -5.00
N GLY A 425 -1.94 -6.56 -5.53
CA GLY A 425 -3.16 -6.45 -4.75
C GLY A 425 -3.43 -5.09 -4.11
N ARG A 426 -2.75 -4.02 -4.52
CA ARG A 426 -3.06 -2.66 -4.07
C ARG A 426 -4.10 -2.02 -4.99
N GLY A 427 -5.13 -1.40 -4.42
CA GLY A 427 -6.19 -0.76 -5.18
C GLY A 427 -5.71 0.54 -5.81
N VAL A 428 -5.94 0.72 -7.11
CA VAL A 428 -5.59 1.95 -7.83
C VAL A 428 -6.51 3.09 -7.40
N TYR A 429 -5.95 4.18 -6.86
CA TYR A 429 -6.73 5.30 -6.35
C TYR A 429 -5.96 6.63 -6.36
N PRO A 430 -5.91 7.35 -7.50
CA PRO A 430 -5.19 8.63 -7.61
C PRO A 430 -5.72 9.73 -6.68
N ASP A 431 -7.05 9.82 -6.49
CA ASP A 431 -7.67 10.77 -5.55
C ASP A 431 -7.19 10.58 -4.12
N GLY A 432 -6.75 9.36 -3.76
CA GLY A 432 -6.16 9.08 -2.46
C GLY A 432 -4.85 9.83 -2.25
N LEU A 433 -3.98 9.87 -3.25
CA LEU A 433 -2.73 10.64 -3.20
C LEU A 433 -3.00 12.14 -3.00
N PHE A 434 -3.92 12.70 -3.77
CA PHE A 434 -4.33 14.10 -3.61
C PHE A 434 -4.78 14.42 -2.18
N ARG A 435 -5.63 13.55 -1.61
CA ARG A 435 -6.14 13.72 -0.24
C ARG A 435 -5.04 13.58 0.82
N VAL A 436 -4.15 12.62 0.65
CA VAL A 436 -2.98 12.43 1.51
C VAL A 436 -2.11 13.67 1.52
N LEU A 437 -1.76 14.19 0.35
CA LEU A 437 -0.92 15.39 0.25
C LEU A 437 -1.55 16.60 0.97
N LEU A 438 -2.85 16.86 0.78
CA LEU A 438 -3.56 17.92 1.50
C LEU A 438 -3.61 17.68 3.01
N GLN A 439 -3.77 16.43 3.45
CA GLN A 439 -3.86 16.07 4.86
C GLN A 439 -2.50 16.23 5.56
N PHE A 440 -1.41 15.87 4.90
CA PHE A 440 -0.06 16.03 5.43
C PHE A 440 0.35 17.50 5.48
N ASP A 441 0.06 18.27 4.44
CA ASP A 441 0.29 19.73 4.43
C ASP A 441 -0.47 20.42 5.57
N GLU A 442 -1.75 20.10 5.77
CA GLU A 442 -2.56 20.67 6.85
C GLU A 442 -1.99 20.34 8.24
N ARG A 443 -1.57 19.07 8.46
CA ARG A 443 -1.05 18.63 9.75
C ARG A 443 0.28 19.28 10.10
N TYR A 444 1.21 19.32 9.15
CA TYR A 444 2.58 19.80 9.36
C TYR A 444 2.80 21.24 8.86
N LYS A 445 1.74 21.96 8.58
CA LYS A 445 1.79 23.34 8.09
C LYS A 445 2.62 24.27 8.97
N HIS A 446 2.57 24.06 10.29
CA HIS A 446 3.33 24.84 11.28
C HIS A 446 4.85 24.66 11.18
N LEU A 447 5.32 23.53 10.58
CA LEU A 447 6.74 23.26 10.35
C LEU A 447 7.23 23.80 9.01
N ASN A 448 6.32 24.20 8.11
CA ASN A 448 6.65 24.66 6.76
C ASN A 448 7.55 23.69 5.97
N LEU A 449 7.41 22.40 6.20
CA LEU A 449 8.18 21.37 5.50
C LEU A 449 7.60 21.10 4.11
N PRO A 450 8.45 20.93 3.08
CA PRO A 450 8.00 20.45 1.79
C PRO A 450 7.70 18.95 1.82
N LEU A 451 6.87 18.51 0.88
CA LEU A 451 6.64 17.10 0.62
C LEU A 451 7.44 16.65 -0.60
N ILE A 452 7.92 15.42 -0.59
CA ILE A 452 8.49 14.73 -1.75
C ILE A 452 7.77 13.40 -1.89
N ILE A 453 7.23 13.08 -3.07
CA ILE A 453 6.76 11.74 -3.35
C ILE A 453 7.98 10.89 -3.62
N THR A 454 8.41 10.15 -2.59
CA THR A 454 9.65 9.36 -2.61
C THR A 454 9.47 8.01 -3.29
N GLU A 455 8.23 7.52 -3.39
CA GLU A 455 7.86 6.38 -4.21
C GLU A 455 6.40 6.48 -4.63
N ASN A 456 6.12 6.21 -5.91
CA ASN A 456 4.81 5.96 -6.46
C ASN A 456 4.94 5.06 -7.68
N GLY A 457 4.13 4.01 -7.77
CA GLY A 457 4.22 3.04 -8.85
C GLY A 457 3.13 1.99 -8.77
N VAL A 458 3.04 1.16 -9.79
CA VAL A 458 2.05 0.08 -9.89
C VAL A 458 2.69 -1.14 -10.54
N SER A 459 2.43 -2.32 -9.97
CA SER A 459 2.80 -3.57 -10.62
C SER A 459 1.78 -3.91 -11.70
N ASP A 460 2.28 -3.98 -12.94
CA ASP A 460 1.50 -4.28 -14.15
C ASP A 460 2.42 -4.76 -15.28
N GLY A 461 2.50 -6.07 -15.46
CA GLY A 461 3.29 -6.69 -16.52
C GLY A 461 2.81 -6.35 -17.93
N THR A 462 1.53 -5.98 -18.07
CA THR A 462 0.90 -5.64 -19.36
C THR A 462 1.10 -4.19 -19.78
N ASP A 463 1.47 -3.32 -18.87
CA ASP A 463 1.66 -1.87 -19.04
C ASP A 463 0.38 -1.06 -19.37
N LEU A 464 -0.78 -1.70 -19.39
CA LEU A 464 -2.06 -1.05 -19.70
C LEU A 464 -2.60 -0.22 -18.54
N ILE A 465 -2.33 -0.65 -17.29
CA ILE A 465 -2.71 0.11 -16.08
C ILE A 465 -1.63 1.14 -15.74
N ARG A 466 -0.35 0.81 -15.95
CA ARG A 466 0.76 1.68 -15.54
C ARG A 466 0.74 3.03 -16.23
N GLN A 467 0.43 3.07 -17.52
CA GLN A 467 0.39 4.33 -18.27
C GLN A 467 -0.66 5.31 -17.70
N PRO A 468 -1.96 4.97 -17.59
CA PRO A 468 -2.93 5.86 -16.98
C PRO A 468 -2.67 6.06 -15.47
N TYR A 469 -2.19 5.06 -14.73
CA TYR A 469 -1.80 5.21 -13.32
C TYR A 469 -0.79 6.35 -13.14
N LEU A 470 0.26 6.35 -13.94
CA LEU A 470 1.31 7.38 -13.91
C LEU A 470 0.73 8.79 -14.11
N LEU A 471 -0.04 8.98 -15.19
CA LEU A 471 -0.61 10.30 -15.49
C LEU A 471 -1.59 10.76 -14.40
N GLU A 472 -2.46 9.88 -13.92
CA GLU A 472 -3.48 10.24 -12.95
C GLU A 472 -2.89 10.55 -11.56
N HIS A 473 -1.80 9.90 -11.15
CA HIS A 473 -1.10 10.24 -9.90
C HIS A 473 -0.29 11.52 -10.03
N LEU A 474 0.28 11.80 -11.18
CA LEU A 474 0.93 13.09 -11.45
C LEU A 474 -0.11 14.23 -11.49
N LEU A 475 -1.29 14.01 -12.09
CA LEU A 475 -2.38 14.99 -12.06
C LEU A 475 -2.88 15.23 -10.62
N ALA A 476 -2.99 14.18 -9.80
CA ALA A 476 -3.33 14.29 -8.38
C ALA A 476 -2.29 15.12 -7.60
N THR A 477 -1.01 14.92 -7.90
CA THR A 477 0.11 15.69 -7.33
C THR A 477 0.03 17.16 -7.74
N TYR A 478 -0.14 17.41 -9.05
CA TYR A 478 -0.27 18.77 -9.58
C TYR A 478 -1.48 19.50 -9.00
N ALA A 479 -2.60 18.81 -8.85
CA ALA A 479 -3.80 19.36 -8.21
C ALA A 479 -3.54 19.79 -6.75
N ALA A 480 -2.78 19.00 -5.99
CA ALA A 480 -2.38 19.38 -4.63
C ALA A 480 -1.49 20.64 -4.63
N MET A 481 -0.56 20.73 -5.59
CA MET A 481 0.28 21.93 -5.76
C MET A 481 -0.57 23.16 -6.11
N MET A 482 -1.59 23.03 -6.97
CA MET A 482 -2.55 24.10 -7.27
C MET A 482 -3.33 24.56 -6.02
N MET A 483 -3.52 23.69 -5.03
CA MET A 483 -4.15 23.99 -3.75
C MET A 483 -3.17 24.60 -2.72
N GLY A 484 -1.92 24.83 -3.10
CA GLY A 484 -0.89 25.45 -2.29
C GLY A 484 0.01 24.48 -1.53
N VAL A 485 -0.12 23.16 -1.73
CA VAL A 485 0.79 22.19 -1.13
C VAL A 485 2.17 22.31 -1.78
N ARG A 486 3.21 22.42 -0.96
CA ARG A 486 4.59 22.52 -1.43
C ARG A 486 5.16 21.12 -1.69
N VAL A 487 5.00 20.61 -2.92
CA VAL A 487 5.61 19.36 -3.37
C VAL A 487 6.84 19.67 -4.22
N LEU A 488 8.02 19.18 -3.81
CA LEU A 488 9.29 19.43 -4.48
C LEU A 488 9.59 18.46 -5.60
N GLY A 489 9.09 17.22 -5.51
CA GLY A 489 9.44 16.23 -6.51
C GLY A 489 8.61 14.96 -6.42
N TYR A 490 8.79 14.14 -7.46
CA TYR A 490 8.11 12.86 -7.63
C TYR A 490 9.11 11.81 -8.15
N LEU A 491 9.23 10.71 -7.42
CA LEU A 491 10.04 9.57 -7.83
C LEU A 491 9.14 8.38 -8.16
N PHE A 492 9.34 7.82 -9.35
CA PHE A 492 8.63 6.61 -9.77
C PHE A 492 9.32 5.36 -9.22
N TRP A 493 8.56 4.42 -8.68
CA TRP A 493 8.97 3.09 -8.31
C TRP A 493 8.50 2.10 -9.37
N THR A 494 9.35 1.57 -10.26
CA THR A 494 10.80 1.65 -10.33
C THR A 494 11.23 1.61 -11.81
N ILE A 495 12.54 1.74 -12.09
CA ILE A 495 13.00 1.79 -13.48
C ILE A 495 12.84 0.45 -14.20
N SER A 496 13.37 -0.63 -13.64
CA SER A 496 13.33 -1.97 -14.24
C SER A 496 12.65 -2.97 -13.31
N ASP A 497 12.00 -3.99 -13.87
CA ASP A 497 11.41 -5.07 -13.08
C ASP A 497 12.46 -5.68 -12.16
N ASN A 498 12.12 -5.75 -10.89
CA ASN A 498 13.00 -6.29 -9.87
C ASN A 498 12.27 -7.30 -8.99
N TRP A 499 12.94 -7.77 -7.99
CA TRP A 499 12.39 -8.59 -6.94
C TRP A 499 11.59 -7.73 -5.94
N GLU A 500 10.39 -8.19 -5.55
CA GLU A 500 9.46 -7.43 -4.70
C GLU A 500 9.23 -8.15 -3.37
N TRP A 501 10.22 -8.13 -2.48
CA TRP A 501 10.14 -8.69 -1.12
C TRP A 501 9.56 -10.12 -1.10
N ALA A 502 8.61 -10.40 -0.18
CA ALA A 502 7.92 -11.68 -0.11
C ALA A 502 7.01 -11.98 -1.31
N ASP A 503 6.67 -10.99 -2.13
CA ASP A 503 5.93 -11.16 -3.39
C ASP A 503 6.82 -11.66 -4.54
N GLY A 504 8.14 -11.64 -4.36
CA GLY A 504 9.12 -12.22 -5.27
C GLY A 504 9.17 -11.56 -6.65
N TYR A 505 9.38 -12.37 -7.67
CA TYR A 505 9.52 -11.91 -9.06
C TYR A 505 8.18 -11.86 -9.84
N GLY A 506 7.05 -12.18 -9.21
CA GLY A 506 5.74 -12.15 -9.87
C GLY A 506 5.33 -10.75 -10.30
N PRO A 507 5.09 -9.81 -9.38
CA PRO A 507 4.65 -8.45 -9.69
C PRO A 507 5.71 -7.65 -10.46
N LYS A 508 5.29 -6.91 -11.52
CA LYS A 508 6.18 -6.18 -12.43
C LYS A 508 6.02 -4.67 -12.25
N PHE A 509 6.91 -4.02 -11.49
CA PHE A 509 6.87 -2.58 -11.24
C PHE A 509 7.63 -1.71 -12.24
N GLY A 510 8.52 -2.33 -13.04
CA GLY A 510 9.43 -1.59 -13.91
C GLY A 510 8.75 -0.84 -15.06
N LEU A 511 9.23 0.37 -15.35
CA LEU A 511 9.02 1.02 -16.65
C LEU A 511 9.69 0.21 -17.77
N VAL A 512 10.70 -0.59 -17.42
CA VAL A 512 11.47 -1.46 -18.30
C VAL A 512 11.29 -2.89 -17.85
N ALA A 513 10.89 -3.77 -18.77
CA ALA A 513 10.85 -5.22 -18.51
C ALA A 513 12.26 -5.80 -18.47
N VAL A 514 12.45 -6.81 -17.61
CA VAL A 514 13.71 -7.55 -17.48
C VAL A 514 13.47 -8.99 -17.92
N ASP A 515 14.09 -9.39 -19.02
CA ASP A 515 14.05 -10.76 -19.52
C ASP A 515 15.17 -11.57 -18.84
N ARG A 516 14.81 -12.26 -17.76
CA ARG A 516 15.77 -13.05 -16.98
C ARG A 516 16.27 -14.29 -17.72
N ALA A 517 15.49 -14.82 -18.65
CA ALA A 517 15.92 -15.95 -19.47
C ALA A 517 16.95 -15.57 -20.55
N ASN A 518 17.06 -14.26 -20.86
CA ASN A 518 17.95 -13.70 -21.86
C ASN A 518 18.93 -12.70 -21.24
N ASP A 519 19.76 -13.17 -20.34
CA ASP A 519 20.84 -12.44 -19.67
C ASP A 519 20.41 -11.06 -19.11
N LEU A 520 19.26 -11.01 -18.49
CA LEU A 520 18.64 -9.80 -17.92
C LEU A 520 18.45 -8.68 -18.95
N ALA A 521 18.14 -8.99 -20.20
CA ALA A 521 17.90 -8.00 -21.25
C ALA A 521 16.82 -6.99 -20.83
N ARG A 522 17.06 -5.70 -21.10
CA ARG A 522 16.16 -4.59 -20.75
C ARG A 522 15.28 -4.22 -21.93
N ILE A 523 13.98 -4.30 -21.75
CA ILE A 523 12.95 -4.01 -22.77
C ILE A 523 12.08 -2.85 -22.29
N PRO A 524 12.34 -1.61 -22.75
CA PRO A 524 11.51 -0.45 -22.39
C PRO A 524 10.04 -0.67 -22.78
N ARG A 525 9.12 -0.38 -21.83
CA ARG A 525 7.68 -0.43 -22.05
C ARG A 525 7.14 0.90 -22.59
N PRO A 526 5.93 0.96 -23.15
CA PRO A 526 5.27 2.23 -23.51
C PRO A 526 5.25 3.26 -22.39
N SER A 527 5.05 2.84 -21.14
CA SER A 527 5.12 3.73 -19.96
C SER A 527 6.48 4.38 -19.74
N TYR A 528 7.58 3.74 -20.13
CA TYR A 528 8.91 4.34 -20.09
C TYR A 528 8.99 5.57 -21.02
N ASN A 529 8.50 5.44 -22.25
CA ASN A 529 8.48 6.54 -23.21
C ASN A 529 7.53 7.66 -22.76
N LEU A 530 6.36 7.29 -22.23
CA LEU A 530 5.40 8.25 -21.68
C LEU A 530 5.99 9.04 -20.51
N PHE A 531 6.66 8.35 -19.58
CA PHE A 531 7.34 8.99 -18.45
C PHE A 531 8.44 9.94 -18.94
N SER A 532 9.29 9.51 -19.87
CA SER A 532 10.33 10.36 -20.47
C SER A 532 9.73 11.63 -21.11
N LYS A 533 8.65 11.48 -21.88
CA LYS A 533 7.93 12.62 -22.48
C LYS A 533 7.45 13.63 -21.44
N VAL A 534 6.87 13.15 -20.34
CA VAL A 534 6.39 14.01 -19.25
C VAL A 534 7.56 14.68 -18.54
N VAL A 535 8.63 13.94 -18.25
CA VAL A 535 9.84 14.47 -17.59
C VAL A 535 10.51 15.57 -18.44
N GLU A 536 10.68 15.33 -19.74
CA GLU A 536 11.33 16.28 -20.64
C GLU A 536 10.50 17.55 -20.87
N SER A 537 9.19 17.40 -21.07
CA SER A 537 8.31 18.54 -21.35
C SER A 537 7.80 19.26 -20.10
N GLY A 538 7.78 18.59 -18.95
CA GLY A 538 7.07 19.02 -17.74
C GLY A 538 5.54 19.02 -17.90
N LYS A 539 4.97 18.45 -18.97
CA LYS A 539 3.56 18.61 -19.31
C LYS A 539 2.82 17.28 -19.37
N ILE A 540 1.56 17.33 -18.97
CA ILE A 540 0.58 16.27 -19.24
C ILE A 540 -0.52 16.88 -20.08
N THR A 541 -0.75 16.32 -21.27
CA THR A 541 -1.78 16.79 -22.19
C THR A 541 -3.08 15.98 -22.03
N ARG A 542 -4.19 16.59 -22.45
CA ARG A 542 -5.48 15.88 -22.52
C ARG A 542 -5.42 14.72 -23.50
N GLU A 543 -4.75 14.90 -24.63
CA GLU A 543 -4.57 13.85 -25.64
C GLU A 543 -3.86 12.61 -25.08
N ASP A 544 -2.74 12.79 -24.34
CA ASP A 544 -2.04 11.68 -23.69
C ASP A 544 -2.95 10.95 -22.72
N ARG A 545 -3.69 11.70 -21.89
CA ARG A 545 -4.65 11.12 -20.91
C ARG A 545 -5.74 10.31 -21.59
N GLU A 546 -6.35 10.85 -22.64
CA GLU A 546 -7.43 10.21 -23.40
C GLU A 546 -6.94 8.97 -24.14
N GLN A 547 -5.73 9.02 -24.71
CA GLN A 547 -5.12 7.89 -25.41
C GLN A 547 -4.93 6.70 -24.47
N VAL A 548 -4.15 6.88 -23.38
CA VAL A 548 -3.84 5.75 -22.46
C VAL A 548 -5.09 5.21 -21.79
N TRP A 549 -6.05 6.08 -21.47
CA TRP A 549 -7.33 5.67 -20.93
C TRP A 549 -8.16 4.88 -21.93
N GLY A 550 -8.19 5.32 -23.19
CA GLY A 550 -8.88 4.65 -24.29
C GLY A 550 -8.34 3.25 -24.56
N GLU A 551 -7.02 3.06 -24.50
CA GLU A 551 -6.36 1.76 -24.64
C GLU A 551 -6.79 0.80 -23.52
N LEU A 552 -6.76 1.25 -22.25
CA LEU A 552 -7.22 0.47 -21.11
C LEU A 552 -8.70 0.10 -21.22
N GLN A 553 -9.57 1.06 -21.59
CA GLN A 553 -11.00 0.82 -21.73
C GLN A 553 -11.33 -0.13 -22.89
N THR A 554 -10.53 -0.11 -23.94
CA THR A 554 -10.65 -1.06 -25.06
C THR A 554 -10.33 -2.47 -24.58
N ALA A 555 -9.22 -2.66 -23.86
CA ALA A 555 -8.86 -3.94 -23.28
C ALA A 555 -9.93 -4.48 -22.32
N ALA A 556 -10.53 -3.58 -21.51
CA ALA A 556 -11.63 -3.94 -20.60
C ALA A 556 -12.91 -4.34 -21.33
N LYS A 557 -13.24 -3.69 -22.45
CA LYS A 557 -14.40 -4.03 -23.30
C LYS A 557 -14.22 -5.35 -24.02
N GLU A 558 -13.02 -5.63 -24.48
CA GLU A 558 -12.62 -6.89 -25.13
C GLU A 558 -12.54 -8.07 -24.14
N GLY A 559 -12.67 -7.82 -22.84
CA GLY A 559 -12.60 -8.85 -21.81
C GLY A 559 -11.19 -9.42 -21.61
N LYS A 560 -10.15 -8.67 -21.99
CA LYS A 560 -8.77 -9.06 -21.72
C LYS A 560 -8.55 -9.25 -20.22
N ARG A 561 -7.61 -10.12 -19.89
CA ARG A 561 -7.26 -10.46 -18.51
C ARG A 561 -5.77 -10.23 -18.30
N ARG A 562 -5.41 -9.99 -17.05
CA ARG A 562 -4.04 -9.74 -16.62
C ARG A 562 -3.68 -10.57 -15.38
N PRO A 563 -2.38 -10.81 -15.13
CA PRO A 563 -1.95 -11.53 -13.94
C PRO A 563 -2.28 -10.77 -12.65
N PHE A 564 -2.48 -11.53 -11.58
CA PHE A 564 -2.70 -11.01 -10.24
C PHE A 564 -2.10 -12.00 -9.24
N TYR A 565 -1.16 -11.54 -8.41
CA TYR A 565 -0.32 -12.39 -7.57
C TYR A 565 -0.76 -12.40 -6.10
N ARG A 566 -2.06 -12.24 -5.83
CA ARG A 566 -2.63 -12.40 -4.48
C ARG A 566 -3.68 -13.48 -4.44
N SER A 567 -3.60 -14.34 -3.44
CA SER A 567 -4.65 -15.29 -3.14
C SER A 567 -5.87 -14.56 -2.57
N VAL A 568 -7.04 -14.95 -3.03
CA VAL A 568 -8.33 -14.34 -2.64
C VAL A 568 -9.34 -15.43 -2.38
N ASN A 569 -9.92 -15.45 -1.18
CA ASN A 569 -10.96 -16.42 -0.89
C ASN A 569 -12.32 -16.06 -1.55
N LYS A 570 -13.27 -16.96 -1.48
CA LYS A 570 -14.63 -16.77 -2.06
C LYS A 570 -15.39 -15.55 -1.52
N TYR A 571 -14.95 -14.97 -0.42
CA TYR A 571 -15.51 -13.74 0.15
C TYR A 571 -14.77 -12.49 -0.29
N GLY A 572 -13.72 -12.62 -1.11
CA GLY A 572 -12.89 -11.53 -1.58
C GLY A 572 -11.89 -11.01 -0.55
N LEU A 573 -11.58 -11.77 0.52
CA LEU A 573 -10.48 -11.44 1.41
C LEU A 573 -9.16 -11.88 0.78
N MET A 574 -8.20 -10.98 0.75
CA MET A 574 -6.86 -11.22 0.25
C MET A 574 -5.96 -11.73 1.37
N TYR A 575 -5.14 -12.72 1.05
CA TYR A 575 -4.13 -13.24 1.97
C TYR A 575 -2.81 -12.46 1.84
N ALA A 576 -2.00 -12.47 2.90
CA ALA A 576 -0.65 -11.96 2.85
C ALA A 576 0.26 -12.90 2.04
N GLY A 577 1.28 -12.31 1.39
CA GLY A 577 2.22 -13.03 0.54
C GLY A 577 1.79 -13.16 -0.92
N GLY A 578 2.76 -13.27 -1.81
CA GLY A 578 2.57 -13.46 -3.24
C GLY A 578 2.26 -14.91 -3.60
N LEU A 579 1.75 -15.12 -4.81
CA LEU A 579 1.57 -16.42 -5.43
C LEU A 579 2.78 -16.75 -6.33
N ASP A 580 3.15 -18.02 -6.42
CA ASP A 580 4.14 -18.49 -7.39
C ASP A 580 3.63 -18.38 -8.82
N GLU A 581 2.34 -18.67 -9.01
CA GLU A 581 1.64 -18.56 -10.29
C GLU A 581 0.46 -17.58 -10.16
N PRO A 582 0.25 -16.68 -11.13
CA PRO A 582 -0.80 -15.70 -11.03
C PRO A 582 -2.19 -16.29 -11.25
N ILE A 583 -3.19 -15.75 -10.57
CA ILE A 583 -4.57 -15.82 -11.02
C ILE A 583 -4.85 -14.73 -12.06
N TRP A 584 -5.84 -14.94 -12.93
CA TRP A 584 -6.12 -14.02 -14.03
C TRP A 584 -7.37 -13.21 -13.76
N ARG A 585 -7.25 -11.88 -13.73
CA ARG A 585 -8.36 -10.94 -13.50
C ARG A 585 -8.67 -10.10 -14.74
N PRO A 586 -9.94 -9.75 -14.97
CA PRO A 586 -10.29 -8.80 -16.02
C PRO A 586 -9.86 -7.38 -15.65
N TYR A 587 -9.69 -6.52 -16.65
CA TYR A 587 -9.61 -5.08 -16.46
C TYR A 587 -10.98 -4.51 -16.07
N ILE A 588 -11.00 -3.46 -15.24
CA ILE A 588 -12.22 -2.87 -14.72
C ILE A 588 -12.71 -1.76 -15.66
N LYS A 589 -14.03 -1.77 -15.94
CA LYS A 589 -14.66 -0.77 -16.82
C LYS A 589 -14.96 0.55 -16.12
N ARG A 590 -14.89 0.58 -14.79
CA ARG A 590 -15.17 1.77 -14.00
C ARG A 590 -14.11 2.84 -14.28
N ASP A 591 -14.56 4.09 -14.40
CA ASP A 591 -13.67 5.25 -14.49
C ASP A 591 -13.04 5.53 -13.11
N TRP A 592 -11.70 5.37 -13.02
CA TRP A 592 -10.91 5.64 -11.83
C TRP A 592 -9.92 6.80 -12.02
N ARG A 593 -10.07 7.55 -13.12
CA ARG A 593 -9.23 8.74 -13.38
C ARG A 593 -9.38 9.73 -12.24
N PHE A 594 -8.33 10.49 -11.99
CA PHE A 594 -8.31 11.53 -10.97
C PHE A 594 -9.47 12.52 -11.16
N GLY A 595 -10.23 12.74 -10.10
CA GLY A 595 -11.40 13.61 -10.09
C GLY A 595 -12.69 12.99 -10.65
N HIS A 596 -12.64 11.81 -11.25
CA HIS A 596 -13.80 11.09 -11.81
C HIS A 596 -14.31 9.97 -10.89
N TYR A 597 -13.47 9.52 -9.95
CA TYR A 597 -13.83 8.43 -9.06
C TYR A 597 -14.77 8.89 -7.95
N GLU A 598 -16.04 8.53 -8.05
CA GLU A 598 -16.96 8.68 -6.93
C GLU A 598 -16.85 7.49 -5.97
N MET A 599 -16.49 7.78 -4.71
CA MET A 599 -16.57 6.78 -3.65
C MET A 599 -18.03 6.45 -3.37
N GLU A 600 -18.44 5.22 -3.68
CA GLU A 600 -19.81 4.73 -3.45
C GLU A 600 -20.16 4.51 -1.96
N GLY A 601 -19.29 4.90 -1.03
CA GLY A 601 -19.45 4.66 0.40
C GLY A 601 -19.20 3.21 0.81
N LEU A 602 -19.76 2.82 1.93
CA LEU A 602 -19.58 1.47 2.47
C LEU A 602 -20.19 0.42 1.55
N GLN A 603 -19.48 -0.69 1.32
CA GLN A 603 -19.83 -1.70 0.34
C GLN A 603 -20.55 -2.92 0.92
N ASP A 604 -20.74 -2.97 2.24
CA ASP A 604 -21.46 -4.05 2.89
C ASP A 604 -22.95 -4.12 2.45
N PRO A 605 -23.60 -5.29 2.52
CA PRO A 605 -24.95 -5.48 2.02
C PRO A 605 -25.99 -4.52 2.62
N LEU A 606 -25.88 -4.18 3.91
CA LEU A 606 -26.79 -3.25 4.59
C LEU A 606 -26.63 -1.82 4.08
N SER A 607 -25.41 -1.37 3.91
CA SER A 607 -25.11 -0.04 3.37
C SER A 607 -25.52 0.07 1.90
N ARG A 608 -25.36 -0.99 1.10
CA ARG A 608 -25.87 -1.05 -0.28
C ARG A 608 -27.40 -0.96 -0.31
N LEU A 609 -28.09 -1.72 0.52
CA LEU A 609 -29.56 -1.66 0.64
C LEU A 609 -30.03 -0.28 1.07
N ALA A 610 -29.40 0.33 2.07
CA ALA A 610 -29.73 1.68 2.52
C ALA A 610 -29.60 2.71 1.39
N ARG A 611 -28.52 2.68 0.60
CA ARG A 611 -28.34 3.55 -0.56
C ARG A 611 -29.40 3.32 -1.63
N TYR A 612 -29.73 2.07 -1.92
CA TYR A 612 -30.77 1.73 -2.89
C TYR A 612 -32.13 2.29 -2.46
N LEU A 613 -32.52 2.10 -1.20
CA LEU A 613 -33.77 2.66 -0.66
C LEU A 613 -33.80 4.19 -0.68
N LEU A 614 -32.70 4.85 -0.31
CA LEU A 614 -32.58 6.30 -0.40
C LEU A 614 -32.67 6.82 -1.83
N HIS A 615 -32.10 6.09 -2.78
CA HIS A 615 -32.20 6.41 -4.21
C HIS A 615 -33.65 6.30 -4.70
N LEU A 616 -34.37 5.22 -4.36
CA LEU A 616 -35.78 5.06 -4.67
C LEU A 616 -36.66 6.18 -4.08
N LEU A 617 -36.39 6.58 -2.84
CA LEU A 617 -37.11 7.68 -2.18
C LEU A 617 -36.82 9.03 -2.84
N SER A 618 -35.57 9.28 -3.26
CA SER A 618 -35.21 10.50 -3.97
C SER A 618 -35.80 10.58 -5.39
N PHE A 619 -35.97 9.46 -6.07
CA PHE A 619 -36.71 9.39 -7.36
C PHE A 619 -38.19 9.69 -7.17
N LYS A 620 -38.84 9.15 -6.13
CA LYS A 620 -40.23 9.49 -5.81
C LYS A 620 -40.41 10.98 -5.55
N GLN A 621 -39.52 11.57 -4.75
CA GLN A 621 -39.57 13.00 -4.43
C GLN A 621 -39.37 13.89 -5.67
N LYS A 622 -38.46 13.54 -6.58
CA LYS A 622 -38.30 14.23 -7.86
C LYS A 622 -39.51 14.07 -8.77
N ALA A 623 -40.13 12.88 -8.83
CA ALA A 623 -41.32 12.63 -9.63
C ALA A 623 -42.56 13.38 -9.09
N GLU A 624 -42.68 13.52 -7.75
CA GLU A 624 -43.74 14.31 -7.12
C GLU A 624 -43.53 15.81 -7.35
N THR A 625 -42.29 16.33 -7.19
CA THR A 625 -41.99 17.75 -7.47
C THR A 625 -42.17 18.10 -8.96
N GLN A 626 -41.87 17.17 -9.87
CA GLN A 626 -42.09 17.35 -11.31
C GLN A 626 -43.58 17.34 -11.65
N ARG A 627 -44.38 16.47 -11.02
CA ARG A 627 -45.84 16.46 -11.16
C ARG A 627 -46.50 17.73 -10.60
N GLU A 628 -46.03 18.23 -9.45
CA GLU A 628 -46.50 19.50 -8.89
C GLU A 628 -46.10 20.70 -9.77
N SER A 629 -44.90 20.71 -10.36
CA SER A 629 -44.48 21.75 -11.31
C SER A 629 -45.27 21.69 -12.61
N ASP A 630 -45.58 20.50 -13.12
CA ASP A 630 -46.38 20.30 -14.32
C ASP A 630 -47.86 20.63 -14.08
N GLN A 631 -48.38 20.41 -12.86
CA GLN A 631 -49.74 20.88 -12.48
C GLN A 631 -49.82 22.39 -12.36
N LEU A 632 -48.80 23.03 -11.76
CA LEU A 632 -48.71 24.49 -11.64
C LEU A 632 -48.56 25.21 -13.01
N THR A 633 -48.02 24.53 -14.03
CA THR A 633 -47.92 25.07 -15.38
C THR A 633 -49.18 24.84 -16.24
N LEU A 634 -50.08 23.96 -15.82
CA LEU A 634 -51.34 23.68 -16.53
C LEU A 634 -52.53 24.55 -16.06
N GLU A 635 -52.52 25.08 -14.84
CA GLU A 635 -53.59 25.94 -14.34
C GLU A 635 -53.78 27.28 -15.11
N PRO A 636 -52.73 27.97 -15.60
CA PRO A 636 -52.95 29.20 -16.39
C PRO A 636 -53.47 28.97 -17.79
N LEU A 637 -53.38 27.74 -18.31
CA LEU A 637 -53.87 27.42 -19.67
C LEU A 637 -55.35 27.05 -19.75
N ILE A 638 -55.96 26.67 -18.63
CA ILE A 638 -57.39 26.32 -18.53
C ILE A 638 -58.26 27.52 -18.20
N ALA A 639 -57.68 28.61 -17.65
CA ALA A 639 -58.40 29.82 -17.33
C ALA A 639 -58.64 30.77 -18.55
N ASN A 640 -58.12 30.42 -19.73
CA ASN A 640 -58.30 31.22 -20.98
C ASN A 640 -59.02 30.44 -22.09
N ILE A 641 -59.74 29.36 -21.76
CA ILE A 641 -60.75 28.68 -22.63
C ILE A 641 -62.12 28.86 -21.96
#